data_15481111a0bec7dbb459724914be8c31
#
_entry.id   15481111a0bec7dbb459724914be8c31
#
_cell.length_a   1.000
_cell.length_b   1.000
_cell.length_c   1.000
_cell.angle_alpha   90.00
_cell.angle_beta   90.00
_cell.angle_gamma   90.00
#
_symmetry.space_group_name_H-M   'P 1'
#
loop_
_entity.id
_entity.type
_entity.pdbx_description
1 polymer ?
#
loop_
_entity_poly.entity_id
_entity_poly.type
_entity_poly.pdbx_seq_one_letter_code
_entity_poly.pdbx_strand_id
1 'polypeptide(L)'
;MDTSKEIIEENSDSVSVYGARVHNLKNIDVQIPHNKLTVITGMSGSGKSSLAFDTIFAEGQRRYIETFSSYARNMLGVLERPDVDKITGLCPVISIEQKTVNKNPRSTIGTVTEIYDFLRLLYARVGEAVSYKSGEKMVKYTEEKIVDLIIEKYFGKKTIVMSPLINNRKGHYKELFEQLRKKGYLNVRIDGNIQEIIPGLKLDRYKNHSIELVVDKLKVDEKDRQRLKDTVATAMKQGDGIIMLYCVEDDSINYYSKTLMDPVSGLSYREPAPHNFSFNSPQGACPKCKGLGFVNQIDLGKIIPDMSKSIYAGAILPLGSYKNNFIFNQIAAICENAGYSLKTPVKDLPDDVLDDILNGNDIKIKYDGGVSSNYFATYDGIIKYIEMQQNDDESTKAQKWAGQFYSQIVCPECKGARLNKEALHYYIDGKNIFDLATMEISDLMQWTNQVEKQLSNQQQAIAREILKEISSRLHFLNEVGLDYLSLNRNSASLSGGESQRIRLATQIGSQLVNVLYILDEPSIGLHQRDNDRLIKSLKELRDIGNTIIVVEHDKDMMLESDYIVDIGPKAGRKGGNVVFAGTPKQMLNSDTITADYINGKREIPIPPIRRKGNGHFLELKGCKGNNLKNVDVKFPLGLLLCITGVSGSGKSTLINDTLQPILSQKFYNSLKEPREYKELLGLEYVDKVVTVDQAPIGRSPRSNAATYTGVFSDIRNIFVELPESKIRGYKPGRFSFNVSGGRCEACKGNGYKSIEMNFLPDVLVPCEVCNGKRYNRETLEVRFKGKSIADVLDMTINQAVEFFESFPSILNKIKVLQDVGLGYIKLGQPSSTLSGGESQRVKLAAELSKRDTGNTLFILDEPTTGLHFEDIKILLGVLNELVERGNTVLVIEHNMDVIKSADYIFDMGPEGGKNGGQVVAQGTPEEIAASEKSITAAFLRKELGR
;
A
#
# COMPACT_ATOMS: atom_id res chain seq x y z
N MET A 1 53.49 5.81 28.12
CA MET A 1 53.72 6.46 26.82
C MET A 1 54.11 5.39 25.84
N ASP A 2 53.18 4.97 25.10
CA ASP A 2 53.45 4.08 23.94
C ASP A 2 52.54 4.57 22.80
N THR A 3 53.21 5.30 21.90
CA THR A 3 52.61 5.94 20.75
C THR A 3 52.90 5.05 19.54
N SER A 4 52.04 4.10 19.34
CA SER A 4 51.87 3.43 18.02
C SER A 4 50.43 3.52 17.55
N LYS A 5 49.97 4.72 17.25
CA LYS A 5 48.94 4.96 16.28
C LYS A 5 49.61 4.76 14.92
N GLU A 6 49.50 3.56 14.35
CA GLU A 6 49.73 3.35 12.94
C GLU A 6 48.86 4.33 12.18
N ILE A 7 49.51 5.19 11.41
CA ILE A 7 48.86 6.03 10.41
C ILE A 7 48.34 5.05 9.37
N ILE A 8 47.05 4.66 9.49
CA ILE A 8 46.37 3.89 8.44
C ILE A 8 46.34 4.79 7.24
N GLU A 9 47.09 4.45 6.21
CA GLU A 9 47.03 5.09 4.90
C GLU A 9 45.58 5.19 4.46
N GLU A 10 45.18 6.34 3.94
CA GLU A 10 43.84 6.55 3.38
C GLU A 10 43.66 5.61 2.17
N ASN A 11 43.09 4.45 2.42
CA ASN A 11 42.83 3.46 1.40
C ASN A 11 41.67 3.96 0.54
N SER A 12 41.92 4.36 -0.68
CA SER A 12 40.90 4.87 -1.62
C SER A 12 39.86 3.78 -2.00
N ASP A 13 40.12 2.53 -1.67
CA ASP A 13 39.36 1.36 -2.11
C ASP A 13 38.33 0.87 -1.08
N SER A 14 38.04 1.65 -0.04
CA SER A 14 37.05 1.28 0.99
C SER A 14 36.33 2.47 1.60
N VAL A 15 35.08 2.22 2.05
CA VAL A 15 34.39 3.10 2.99
C VAL A 15 34.93 2.79 4.39
N SER A 16 35.64 3.76 4.99
CA SER A 16 36.24 3.61 6.31
C SER A 16 35.54 4.49 7.32
N VAL A 17 34.98 3.88 8.36
CA VAL A 17 34.29 4.52 9.50
C VAL A 17 35.23 4.45 10.71
N TYR A 18 35.46 5.56 11.38
CA TYR A 18 36.31 5.67 12.55
C TYR A 18 35.54 6.26 13.72
N GLY A 19 35.60 5.57 14.86
CA GLY A 19 35.07 6.05 16.14
C GLY A 19 33.54 6.18 16.14
N ALA A 20 32.79 5.26 15.55
CA ALA A 20 31.32 5.32 15.55
C ALA A 20 30.74 4.99 16.93
N ARG A 21 29.91 5.91 17.48
CA ARG A 21 29.31 5.86 18.82
C ARG A 21 27.79 6.03 18.82
N VAL A 22 27.17 5.95 17.65
CA VAL A 22 25.72 6.12 17.51
C VAL A 22 24.98 5.00 18.25
N HIS A 23 23.99 5.37 19.06
CA HIS A 23 23.17 4.47 19.89
C HIS A 23 23.98 3.54 20.81
N ASN A 24 24.12 2.26 20.48
CA ASN A 24 24.83 1.27 21.29
C ASN A 24 26.22 0.93 20.74
N LEU A 25 26.66 1.57 19.66
CA LEU A 25 28.00 1.37 19.11
C LEU A 25 29.08 1.87 20.08
N LYS A 26 30.17 1.09 20.24
CA LYS A 26 31.21 1.29 21.25
C LYS A 26 32.50 1.83 20.64
N ASN A 27 32.43 2.98 20.02
CA ASN A 27 33.60 3.63 19.42
C ASN A 27 34.33 2.69 18.44
N ILE A 28 33.53 2.14 17.50
CA ILE A 28 34.01 1.11 16.55
C ILE A 28 34.64 1.73 15.32
N ASP A 29 35.66 1.03 14.85
CA ASP A 29 36.28 1.26 13.54
C ASP A 29 35.94 0.10 12.61
N VAL A 30 35.52 0.41 11.36
CA VAL A 30 35.20 -0.61 10.36
C VAL A 30 35.56 -0.13 8.96
N GLN A 31 36.10 -1.05 8.16
CA GLN A 31 36.40 -0.83 6.74
C GLN A 31 35.51 -1.73 5.88
N ILE A 32 34.85 -1.17 4.89
CA ILE A 32 33.95 -1.83 3.97
C ILE A 32 34.53 -1.64 2.56
N PRO A 33 34.95 -2.71 1.87
CA PRO A 33 35.58 -2.59 0.56
C PRO A 33 34.59 -2.09 -0.50
N HIS A 34 35.07 -1.22 -1.41
CA HIS A 34 34.32 -0.76 -2.58
C HIS A 34 34.08 -1.89 -3.57
N ASN A 35 33.02 -1.73 -4.38
CA ASN A 35 32.65 -2.67 -5.46
C ASN A 35 32.48 -4.11 -4.96
N LYS A 36 31.98 -4.25 -3.75
CA LYS A 36 31.72 -5.52 -3.08
C LYS A 36 30.31 -5.57 -2.51
N LEU A 37 29.78 -6.79 -2.42
CA LEU A 37 28.58 -7.10 -1.66
C LEU A 37 29.00 -7.41 -0.21
N THR A 38 28.74 -6.47 0.69
CA THR A 38 29.03 -6.58 2.12
C THR A 38 27.77 -6.86 2.91
N VAL A 39 27.76 -7.90 3.71
CA VAL A 39 26.66 -8.22 4.64
C VAL A 39 27.04 -7.77 6.06
N ILE A 40 26.20 -6.95 6.68
CA ILE A 40 26.27 -6.58 8.09
C ILE A 40 25.28 -7.47 8.84
N THR A 41 25.81 -8.33 9.71
CA THR A 41 25.02 -9.30 10.47
C THR A 41 25.23 -9.18 11.97
N GLY A 42 24.58 -10.03 12.78
CA GLY A 42 24.64 -10.09 14.24
C GLY A 42 23.26 -10.15 14.89
N MET A 43 23.19 -10.35 16.19
CA MET A 43 21.94 -10.49 16.94
C MET A 43 21.03 -9.25 16.80
N SER A 44 19.72 -9.44 16.96
CA SER A 44 18.77 -8.30 16.99
C SER A 44 19.15 -7.32 18.11
N GLY A 45 19.20 -6.01 17.78
CA GLY A 45 19.64 -4.96 18.71
C GLY A 45 21.16 -4.93 19.00
N SER A 46 21.99 -5.60 18.18
CA SER A 46 23.46 -5.53 18.33
C SER A 46 24.07 -4.23 17.83
N GLY A 47 23.37 -3.46 16.96
CA GLY A 47 23.85 -2.19 16.42
C GLY A 47 24.03 -2.18 14.88
N LYS A 48 23.56 -3.20 14.17
CA LYS A 48 23.64 -3.29 12.69
C LYS A 48 23.06 -2.08 11.98
N SER A 49 21.80 -1.76 12.26
CA SER A 49 21.11 -0.62 11.65
C SER A 49 21.72 0.70 12.11
N SER A 50 22.26 0.77 13.33
CA SER A 50 22.98 1.95 13.82
C SER A 50 24.25 2.22 13.01
N LEU A 51 24.98 1.18 12.59
CA LEU A 51 26.13 1.35 11.70
C LEU A 51 25.70 1.67 10.27
N ALA A 52 24.80 0.89 9.68
CA ALA A 52 24.43 1.00 8.27
C ALA A 52 23.63 2.28 7.98
N PHE A 53 22.54 2.52 8.73
CA PHE A 53 21.58 3.60 8.45
C PHE A 53 21.88 4.86 9.28
N ASP A 54 22.01 4.74 10.60
CA ASP A 54 22.17 5.91 11.49
C ASP A 54 23.58 6.49 11.45
N THR A 55 24.58 5.78 10.89
CA THR A 55 25.96 6.27 10.74
C THR A 55 26.33 6.49 9.28
N ILE A 56 26.43 5.42 8.46
CA ILE A 56 26.96 5.52 7.09
C ILE A 56 25.97 6.25 6.18
N PHE A 57 24.70 5.82 6.15
CA PHE A 57 23.67 6.47 5.33
C PHE A 57 23.42 7.92 5.76
N ALA A 58 23.26 8.14 7.07
CA ALA A 58 23.00 9.48 7.62
C ALA A 58 24.09 10.49 7.25
N GLU A 59 25.37 10.09 7.34
CA GLU A 59 26.49 10.95 6.92
C GLU A 59 26.54 11.16 5.40
N GLY A 60 26.27 10.11 4.62
CA GLY A 60 26.19 10.25 3.16
C GLY A 60 25.07 11.18 2.71
N GLN A 61 23.89 11.07 3.33
CA GLN A 61 22.76 11.95 3.07
C GLN A 61 23.07 13.40 3.50
N ARG A 62 23.69 13.58 4.66
CA ARG A 62 24.10 14.90 5.14
C ARG A 62 25.05 15.59 4.15
N ARG A 63 26.08 14.88 3.68
CA ARG A 63 27.03 15.41 2.67
C ARG A 63 26.35 15.74 1.36
N TYR A 64 25.40 14.90 0.92
CA TYR A 64 24.64 15.16 -0.29
C TYR A 64 23.79 16.44 -0.17
N ILE A 65 23.11 16.64 0.95
CA ILE A 65 22.32 17.86 1.21
C ILE A 65 23.20 19.10 1.31
N GLU A 66 24.43 18.98 1.80
CA GLU A 66 25.39 20.10 1.85
C GLU A 66 25.78 20.62 0.46
N THR A 67 25.64 19.81 -0.59
CA THR A 67 25.89 20.26 -1.98
C THR A 67 24.78 21.16 -2.52
N PHE A 68 23.63 21.22 -1.89
CA PHE A 68 22.49 22.03 -2.34
C PHE A 68 22.68 23.52 -2.04
N SER A 69 21.91 24.35 -2.74
CA SER A 69 21.85 25.79 -2.50
C SER A 69 21.38 26.08 -1.05
N SER A 70 21.78 27.24 -0.51
CA SER A 70 21.37 27.67 0.84
C SER A 70 19.84 27.69 1.01
N TYR A 71 19.11 28.05 -0.03
CA TYR A 71 17.65 28.04 -0.03
C TYR A 71 17.11 26.60 0.12
N ALA A 72 17.60 25.65 -0.67
CA ALA A 72 17.17 24.26 -0.60
C ALA A 72 17.54 23.62 0.75
N ARG A 73 18.74 23.93 1.29
CA ARG A 73 19.15 23.46 2.63
C ARG A 73 18.23 23.97 3.72
N ASN A 74 17.84 25.25 3.67
CA ASN A 74 16.90 25.82 4.67
C ASN A 74 15.50 25.21 4.56
N MET A 75 15.04 24.82 3.37
CA MET A 75 13.78 24.08 3.17
C MET A 75 13.83 22.63 3.67
N LEU A 76 14.96 21.96 3.48
CA LEU A 76 15.14 20.55 3.85
C LEU A 76 15.51 20.35 5.33
N GLY A 77 15.90 21.42 6.03
CA GLY A 77 16.41 21.37 7.39
C GLY A 77 17.87 20.96 7.48
N VAL A 78 18.49 21.22 8.64
CA VAL A 78 19.87 20.82 8.94
C VAL A 78 19.84 19.41 9.53
N LEU A 79 20.46 18.46 8.85
CA LEU A 79 20.68 17.12 9.40
C LEU A 79 21.82 17.18 10.43
N GLU A 80 21.57 16.59 11.60
CA GLU A 80 22.60 16.42 12.61
C GLU A 80 23.69 15.46 12.12
N ARG A 81 24.95 15.77 12.41
CA ARG A 81 26.06 14.86 12.12
C ARG A 81 25.97 13.65 13.05
N PRO A 82 26.06 12.41 12.54
CA PRO A 82 26.13 11.24 13.39
C PRO A 82 27.36 11.31 14.31
N ASP A 83 27.25 10.70 15.51
CA ASP A 83 28.35 10.64 16.47
C ASP A 83 29.44 9.67 15.98
N VAL A 84 30.35 10.23 15.17
CA VAL A 84 31.46 9.52 14.52
C VAL A 84 32.63 10.47 14.37
N ASP A 85 33.86 9.96 14.56
CA ASP A 85 35.05 10.81 14.42
C ASP A 85 35.28 11.22 12.97
N LYS A 86 35.34 10.23 12.05
CA LYS A 86 35.56 10.42 10.60
C LYS A 86 34.92 9.31 9.77
N ILE A 87 34.42 9.65 8.58
CA ILE A 87 34.09 8.67 7.54
C ILE A 87 34.75 9.10 6.23
N THR A 88 35.52 8.20 5.61
CA THR A 88 36.19 8.42 4.33
C THR A 88 35.70 7.45 3.27
N GLY A 89 35.91 7.74 1.98
CA GLY A 89 35.53 6.86 0.89
C GLY A 89 34.02 6.80 0.60
N LEU A 90 33.19 7.71 1.12
CA LEU A 90 31.76 7.70 0.85
C LEU A 90 31.47 8.12 -0.59
N CYS A 91 30.83 7.21 -1.35
CA CYS A 91 30.15 7.51 -2.62
C CYS A 91 28.76 8.11 -2.34
N PRO A 92 28.01 8.58 -3.37
CA PRO A 92 26.59 8.88 -3.23
C PRO A 92 25.83 7.68 -2.65
N VAL A 93 24.98 7.90 -1.64
CA VAL A 93 24.35 6.81 -0.89
C VAL A 93 22.87 6.75 -1.19
N ILE A 94 22.37 5.56 -1.48
CA ILE A 94 20.95 5.26 -1.66
C ILE A 94 20.52 4.20 -0.66
N SER A 95 19.49 4.48 0.16
CA SER A 95 18.91 3.48 1.06
C SER A 95 17.62 2.88 0.49
N ILE A 96 17.47 1.59 0.69
CA ILE A 96 16.26 0.84 0.33
C ILE A 96 15.72 0.18 1.60
N GLU A 97 14.92 0.96 2.34
CA GLU A 97 14.31 0.53 3.59
C GLU A 97 12.93 -0.09 3.38
N GLN A 98 12.52 -0.92 4.33
CA GLN A 98 11.22 -1.59 4.34
C GLN A 98 10.03 -0.67 4.71
N LYS A 99 10.28 0.37 5.53
CA LYS A 99 9.23 1.16 6.20
C LYS A 99 8.42 2.13 5.33
N THR A 100 8.81 2.37 4.09
CA THR A 100 8.22 3.41 3.25
C THR A 100 7.22 2.87 2.23
N VAL A 101 6.10 2.30 2.69
CA VAL A 101 4.97 2.01 1.79
C VAL A 101 4.26 3.31 1.44
N ASN A 102 4.25 3.66 0.17
CA ASN A 102 3.54 4.84 -0.32
C ASN A 102 2.02 4.62 -0.20
N LYS A 103 1.36 5.40 0.67
CA LYS A 103 -0.09 5.32 0.92
C LYS A 103 -0.93 6.08 -0.11
N ASN A 104 -0.31 6.70 -1.11
CA ASN A 104 -1.05 7.41 -2.13
C ASN A 104 -1.89 6.42 -2.97
N PRO A 105 -3.23 6.54 -3.02
CA PRO A 105 -4.08 5.61 -3.75
C PRO A 105 -3.89 5.68 -5.27
N ARG A 106 -3.21 6.70 -5.77
CA ARG A 106 -2.87 6.85 -7.20
C ARG A 106 -1.53 6.23 -7.57
N SER A 107 -0.73 5.82 -6.59
CA SER A 107 0.55 5.16 -6.85
C SER A 107 0.33 3.69 -7.20
N THR A 108 0.85 3.26 -8.33
CA THR A 108 0.81 1.87 -8.82
C THR A 108 2.20 1.36 -9.10
N ILE A 109 2.37 0.05 -9.25
CA ILE A 109 3.66 -0.54 -9.64
C ILE A 109 4.16 0.12 -10.93
N GLY A 110 3.30 0.23 -11.94
CA GLY A 110 3.66 0.84 -13.22
C GLY A 110 4.16 2.28 -13.12
N THR A 111 3.60 3.08 -12.17
CA THR A 111 4.07 4.47 -11.96
C THR A 111 5.35 4.56 -11.15
N VAL A 112 5.56 3.64 -10.19
CA VAL A 112 6.78 3.61 -9.36
C VAL A 112 7.98 3.13 -10.17
N THR A 113 7.77 2.19 -11.10
CA THR A 113 8.80 1.63 -11.99
C THR A 113 8.99 2.43 -13.29
N GLU A 114 8.21 3.50 -13.48
CA GLU A 114 8.17 4.31 -14.71
C GLU A 114 7.71 3.55 -15.97
N ILE A 115 7.43 2.24 -15.87
CA ILE A 115 6.98 1.44 -17.03
C ILE A 115 5.69 2.01 -17.62
N TYR A 116 4.79 2.50 -16.77
CA TYR A 116 3.53 3.10 -17.23
C TYR A 116 3.77 4.38 -18.03
N ASP A 117 4.84 5.13 -17.77
CA ASP A 117 5.19 6.33 -18.51
C ASP A 117 5.66 5.98 -19.92
N PHE A 118 6.41 4.91 -20.08
CA PHE A 118 6.78 4.37 -21.39
C PHE A 118 5.57 3.77 -22.13
N LEU A 119 4.66 3.09 -21.45
CA LEU A 119 3.40 2.63 -22.06
C LEU A 119 2.55 3.79 -22.59
N ARG A 120 2.42 4.89 -21.81
CA ARG A 120 1.71 6.10 -22.26
C ARG A 120 2.34 6.70 -23.51
N LEU A 121 3.66 6.72 -23.56
CA LEU A 121 4.40 7.21 -24.74
C LEU A 121 4.17 6.28 -25.93
N LEU A 122 4.21 4.97 -25.74
CA LEU A 122 3.98 3.96 -26.76
C LEU A 122 2.56 4.13 -27.38
N TYR A 123 1.52 4.19 -26.54
CA TYR A 123 0.14 4.38 -27.01
C TYR A 123 -0.07 5.73 -27.71
N ALA A 124 0.57 6.79 -27.24
CA ALA A 124 0.48 8.10 -27.88
C ALA A 124 1.15 8.14 -29.28
N ARG A 125 2.13 7.26 -29.55
CA ARG A 125 2.89 7.27 -30.80
C ARG A 125 2.47 6.18 -31.79
N VAL A 126 2.05 5.02 -31.30
CA VAL A 126 1.83 3.81 -32.10
C VAL A 126 0.38 3.32 -31.99
N GLY A 127 -0.36 3.73 -30.95
CA GLY A 127 -1.73 3.28 -30.70
C GLY A 127 -2.71 3.63 -31.81
N GLU A 128 -3.51 2.66 -32.23
CA GLU A 128 -4.58 2.83 -33.20
C GLU A 128 -5.89 3.21 -32.49
N ALA A 129 -6.45 4.35 -32.84
CA ALA A 129 -7.68 4.86 -32.29
C ALA A 129 -8.90 4.18 -32.91
N VAL A 130 -9.83 3.73 -32.05
CA VAL A 130 -11.12 3.13 -32.43
C VAL A 130 -12.26 3.93 -31.77
N SER A 131 -13.34 4.15 -32.50
CA SER A 131 -14.49 4.86 -31.99
C SER A 131 -15.22 4.05 -30.90
N TYR A 132 -15.43 4.62 -29.71
CA TYR A 132 -16.23 3.97 -28.67
C TYR A 132 -17.75 3.96 -28.98
N LYS A 133 -18.19 4.63 -30.06
CA LYS A 133 -19.58 4.63 -30.49
C LYS A 133 -19.87 3.61 -31.58
N SER A 134 -19.05 3.56 -32.63
CA SER A 134 -19.25 2.70 -33.81
C SER A 134 -18.41 1.43 -33.78
N GLY A 135 -17.30 1.42 -33.02
CA GLY A 135 -16.31 0.35 -33.05
C GLY A 135 -15.38 0.41 -34.27
N GLU A 136 -15.54 1.42 -35.16
CA GLU A 136 -14.74 1.57 -36.35
C GLU A 136 -13.41 2.29 -36.05
N LYS A 137 -12.39 1.97 -36.88
CA LYS A 137 -11.07 2.62 -36.81
C LYS A 137 -11.21 4.10 -37.17
N MET A 138 -10.67 4.96 -36.33
CA MET A 138 -10.65 6.39 -36.59
C MET A 138 -9.64 6.76 -37.65
N VAL A 139 -10.00 7.71 -38.48
CA VAL A 139 -9.21 8.16 -39.62
C VAL A 139 -8.85 9.64 -39.51
N LYS A 140 -7.74 10.00 -40.10
CA LYS A 140 -7.23 11.36 -40.21
C LYS A 140 -6.94 11.63 -41.69
N TYR A 141 -7.50 12.71 -42.22
CA TYR A 141 -7.32 13.07 -43.62
C TYR A 141 -6.58 14.40 -43.79
N THR A 142 -5.77 14.49 -44.84
CA THR A 142 -5.28 15.79 -45.31
C THR A 142 -6.39 16.52 -46.10
N GLU A 143 -6.33 17.85 -46.19
CA GLU A 143 -7.30 18.63 -46.97
C GLU A 143 -7.43 18.15 -48.40
N GLU A 144 -6.30 17.83 -49.04
CA GLU A 144 -6.29 17.32 -50.43
C GLU A 144 -7.00 15.97 -50.53
N LYS A 145 -6.73 15.03 -49.61
CA LYS A 145 -7.39 13.74 -49.58
C LYS A 145 -8.91 13.85 -49.31
N ILE A 146 -9.31 14.81 -48.51
CA ILE A 146 -10.74 15.09 -48.27
C ILE A 146 -11.41 15.58 -49.57
N VAL A 147 -10.77 16.49 -50.29
CA VAL A 147 -11.27 16.97 -51.59
C VAL A 147 -11.40 15.80 -52.59
N ASP A 148 -10.38 14.92 -52.67
CA ASP A 148 -10.42 13.72 -53.52
C ASP A 148 -11.57 12.79 -53.15
N LEU A 149 -11.74 12.49 -51.86
CA LEU A 149 -12.81 11.63 -51.36
C LEU A 149 -14.21 12.21 -51.62
N ILE A 150 -14.37 13.54 -51.52
CA ILE A 150 -15.62 14.22 -51.83
C ILE A 150 -15.94 14.12 -53.31
N ILE A 151 -14.97 14.35 -54.18
CA ILE A 151 -15.13 14.22 -55.63
C ILE A 151 -15.47 12.75 -55.98
N GLU A 152 -14.72 11.79 -55.49
CA GLU A 152 -14.94 10.36 -55.77
C GLU A 152 -16.34 9.90 -55.34
N LYS A 153 -16.77 10.24 -54.13
CA LYS A 153 -17.99 9.70 -53.50
C LYS A 153 -19.26 10.44 -53.94
N TYR A 154 -19.17 11.74 -54.25
CA TYR A 154 -20.33 12.63 -54.48
C TYR A 154 -20.35 13.26 -55.86
N PHE A 155 -19.62 12.72 -56.82
CA PHE A 155 -19.60 13.25 -58.18
C PHE A 155 -21.01 13.39 -58.75
N GLY A 156 -21.32 14.59 -59.27
CA GLY A 156 -22.61 14.90 -59.84
C GLY A 156 -23.74 15.17 -58.85
N LYS A 157 -23.55 14.96 -57.53
CA LYS A 157 -24.56 15.18 -56.48
C LYS A 157 -24.49 16.60 -55.87
N LYS A 158 -25.64 17.08 -55.42
CA LYS A 158 -25.76 18.33 -54.65
C LYS A 158 -25.34 18.10 -53.20
N THR A 159 -24.34 18.82 -52.74
CA THR A 159 -23.81 18.72 -51.41
C THR A 159 -23.79 20.07 -50.68
N ILE A 160 -23.95 20.02 -49.39
CA ILE A 160 -23.81 21.15 -48.50
C ILE A 160 -22.61 20.92 -47.59
N VAL A 161 -21.61 21.78 -47.67
CA VAL A 161 -20.42 21.73 -46.82
C VAL A 161 -20.67 22.58 -45.58
N MET A 162 -20.57 22.00 -44.43
CA MET A 162 -20.86 22.62 -43.14
C MET A 162 -19.72 22.46 -42.15
N SER A 163 -19.68 23.34 -41.18
CA SER A 163 -18.73 23.31 -40.06
C SER A 163 -19.48 23.12 -38.77
N PRO A 164 -19.27 22.01 -38.02
CA PRO A 164 -19.88 21.85 -36.70
C PRO A 164 -19.26 22.85 -35.72
N LEU A 165 -20.10 23.72 -35.13
CA LEU A 165 -19.67 24.73 -34.16
C LEU A 165 -20.05 24.33 -32.73
N ILE A 166 -21.26 23.81 -32.55
CA ILE A 166 -21.80 23.37 -31.26
C ILE A 166 -22.37 21.97 -31.43
N ASN A 167 -22.02 21.06 -30.51
CA ASN A 167 -22.51 19.70 -30.53
C ASN A 167 -23.17 19.38 -29.18
N ASN A 168 -24.50 19.23 -29.18
CA ASN A 168 -25.33 18.79 -28.04
C ASN A 168 -25.07 19.57 -26.74
N ARG A 169 -25.08 20.91 -26.77
CA ARG A 169 -24.83 21.78 -25.61
C ARG A 169 -25.97 22.74 -25.35
N LYS A 170 -26.23 23.01 -24.05
CA LYS A 170 -27.21 24.03 -23.63
C LYS A 170 -26.67 25.43 -23.86
N GLY A 171 -27.55 26.34 -24.32
CA GLY A 171 -27.21 27.75 -24.49
C GLY A 171 -28.14 28.47 -25.42
N HIS A 172 -28.21 29.79 -25.32
CA HIS A 172 -29.05 30.62 -26.23
C HIS A 172 -28.34 31.06 -27.51
N TYR A 173 -27.01 31.01 -27.57
CA TYR A 173 -26.11 31.24 -28.72
C TYR A 173 -26.31 32.51 -29.52
N LYS A 174 -26.99 33.54 -28.98
CA LYS A 174 -27.24 34.82 -29.65
C LYS A 174 -25.96 35.49 -30.17
N GLU A 175 -24.91 35.54 -29.31
CA GLU A 175 -23.63 36.16 -29.67
C GLU A 175 -22.92 35.43 -30.81
N LEU A 176 -22.98 34.10 -30.83
CA LEU A 176 -22.44 33.26 -31.88
C LEU A 176 -23.10 33.61 -33.22
N PHE A 177 -24.43 33.66 -33.27
CA PHE A 177 -25.13 34.00 -34.52
C PHE A 177 -24.85 35.43 -35.01
N GLU A 178 -24.70 36.38 -34.12
CA GLU A 178 -24.32 37.77 -34.48
C GLU A 178 -22.87 37.82 -35.05
N GLN A 179 -21.94 37.06 -34.46
CA GLN A 179 -20.56 36.95 -34.97
C GLN A 179 -20.51 36.31 -36.35
N LEU A 180 -21.26 35.22 -36.58
CA LEU A 180 -21.32 34.55 -37.89
C LEU A 180 -21.90 35.47 -38.95
N ARG A 181 -22.94 36.23 -38.62
CA ARG A 181 -23.55 37.21 -39.52
C ARG A 181 -22.57 38.35 -39.85
N LYS A 182 -21.82 38.86 -38.90
CA LYS A 182 -20.76 39.86 -39.16
C LYS A 182 -19.66 39.34 -40.08
N LYS A 183 -19.36 38.04 -40.07
CA LYS A 183 -18.44 37.38 -40.97
C LYS A 183 -19.03 37.10 -42.38
N GLY A 184 -20.32 37.44 -42.61
CA GLY A 184 -20.99 37.28 -43.90
C GLY A 184 -21.68 35.93 -44.14
N TYR A 185 -21.79 35.07 -43.10
CA TYR A 185 -22.53 33.82 -43.23
C TYR A 185 -24.03 34.00 -43.07
N LEU A 186 -24.79 33.35 -43.96
CA LEU A 186 -26.25 33.54 -44.05
C LEU A 186 -27.04 32.40 -43.44
N ASN A 187 -26.52 31.19 -43.47
CA ASN A 187 -27.27 29.99 -43.08
C ASN A 187 -26.56 29.17 -42.02
N VAL A 188 -27.34 28.60 -41.15
CA VAL A 188 -26.91 27.58 -40.16
C VAL A 188 -27.89 26.42 -40.19
N ARG A 189 -27.40 25.23 -39.83
CA ARG A 189 -28.22 24.07 -39.51
C ARG A 189 -28.32 23.96 -38.00
N ILE A 190 -29.55 23.98 -37.46
CA ILE A 190 -29.82 23.92 -36.02
C ILE A 190 -30.69 22.72 -35.77
N ASP A 191 -30.24 21.78 -34.94
CA ASP A 191 -30.95 20.55 -34.56
C ASP A 191 -31.54 19.81 -35.79
N GLY A 192 -30.76 19.76 -36.88
CA GLY A 192 -31.10 19.08 -38.12
C GLY A 192 -31.77 19.97 -39.18
N ASN A 193 -32.22 21.16 -38.86
CA ASN A 193 -32.93 22.03 -39.79
C ASN A 193 -32.08 23.22 -40.28
N ILE A 194 -32.01 23.40 -41.60
CA ILE A 194 -31.27 24.54 -42.18
C ILE A 194 -32.15 25.76 -42.16
N GLN A 195 -31.67 26.86 -41.56
CA GLN A 195 -32.39 28.12 -41.47
C GLN A 195 -31.44 29.33 -41.63
N GLU A 196 -32.01 30.48 -41.93
CA GLU A 196 -31.28 31.73 -42.10
C GLU A 196 -30.93 32.37 -40.76
N ILE A 197 -29.74 32.98 -40.63
CA ILE A 197 -29.33 33.73 -39.45
C ILE A 197 -29.99 35.11 -39.48
N ILE A 198 -31.15 35.22 -38.85
CA ILE A 198 -31.86 36.52 -38.71
C ILE A 198 -31.29 37.33 -37.51
N PRO A 199 -31.39 38.68 -37.56
CA PRO A 199 -31.00 39.52 -36.42
C PRO A 199 -31.73 39.14 -35.15
N GLY A 200 -30.98 38.98 -34.05
CA GLY A 200 -31.55 38.61 -32.75
C GLY A 200 -31.92 37.14 -32.58
N LEU A 201 -31.55 36.24 -33.49
CA LEU A 201 -31.75 34.81 -33.37
C LEU A 201 -31.19 34.30 -32.03
N LYS A 202 -32.00 33.58 -31.26
CA LYS A 202 -31.65 32.96 -29.99
C LYS A 202 -32.36 31.63 -29.84
N LEU A 203 -31.70 30.67 -29.21
CA LEU A 203 -32.23 29.34 -28.93
C LEU A 203 -32.69 29.21 -27.48
N ASP A 204 -33.41 28.14 -27.16
CA ASP A 204 -33.84 27.85 -25.79
C ASP A 204 -32.62 27.51 -24.90
N ARG A 205 -32.39 28.31 -23.88
CA ARG A 205 -31.22 28.18 -22.97
C ARG A 205 -31.12 26.83 -22.26
N TYR A 206 -32.26 26.19 -22.04
CA TYR A 206 -32.33 24.97 -21.21
C TYR A 206 -32.29 23.67 -22.03
N LYS A 207 -32.43 23.76 -23.36
CA LYS A 207 -32.31 22.62 -24.27
C LYS A 207 -30.90 22.45 -24.80
N ASN A 208 -30.54 21.22 -25.12
CA ASN A 208 -29.30 20.94 -25.84
C ASN A 208 -29.52 21.24 -27.32
N HIS A 209 -28.58 21.92 -27.94
CA HIS A 209 -28.59 22.25 -29.34
C HIS A 209 -27.32 21.80 -30.05
N SER A 210 -27.47 21.39 -31.31
CA SER A 210 -26.38 21.19 -32.26
C SER A 210 -26.46 22.25 -33.35
N ILE A 211 -25.36 22.94 -33.60
CA ILE A 211 -25.30 24.04 -34.55
C ILE A 211 -24.15 23.80 -35.52
N GLU A 212 -24.48 23.70 -36.81
CA GLU A 212 -23.52 23.59 -37.90
C GLU A 212 -23.63 24.83 -38.82
N LEU A 213 -22.46 25.42 -39.11
CA LEU A 213 -22.40 26.55 -40.03
C LEU A 213 -22.43 26.05 -41.48
N VAL A 214 -23.35 26.51 -42.30
CA VAL A 214 -23.36 26.27 -43.72
C VAL A 214 -22.31 27.15 -44.40
N VAL A 215 -21.27 26.54 -44.97
CA VAL A 215 -20.17 27.26 -45.60
C VAL A 215 -20.44 27.41 -47.09
N ASP A 216 -20.80 26.36 -47.80
CA ASP A 216 -21.14 26.41 -49.23
C ASP A 216 -22.16 25.32 -49.60
N LYS A 217 -22.93 25.59 -50.70
CA LYS A 217 -23.85 24.66 -51.35
C LYS A 217 -23.40 24.50 -52.78
N LEU A 218 -22.94 23.33 -53.15
CA LEU A 218 -22.37 23.08 -54.48
C LEU A 218 -22.80 21.73 -55.07
N LYS A 219 -22.82 21.63 -56.37
CA LYS A 219 -22.88 20.35 -57.08
C LYS A 219 -21.44 19.92 -57.30
N VAL A 220 -21.08 18.73 -56.90
CA VAL A 220 -19.69 18.25 -56.94
C VAL A 220 -19.34 17.93 -58.40
N ASP A 221 -18.37 18.68 -58.97
CA ASP A 221 -17.80 18.44 -60.31
C ASP A 221 -16.29 18.63 -60.24
N GLU A 222 -15.59 17.90 -61.09
CA GLU A 222 -14.13 17.99 -61.13
C GLU A 222 -13.62 19.38 -61.61
N LYS A 223 -14.47 20.08 -62.39
CA LYS A 223 -14.20 21.46 -62.83
C LYS A 223 -14.20 22.45 -61.64
N ASP A 224 -14.92 22.15 -60.58
CA ASP A 224 -15.02 23.00 -59.40
C ASP A 224 -14.02 22.65 -58.31
N ARG A 225 -13.00 21.83 -58.63
CA ARG A 225 -12.02 21.33 -57.64
C ARG A 225 -11.38 22.45 -56.80
N GLN A 226 -11.02 23.58 -57.43
CA GLN A 226 -10.44 24.70 -56.69
C GLN A 226 -11.43 25.33 -55.71
N ARG A 227 -12.70 25.56 -56.13
CA ARG A 227 -13.76 26.04 -55.25
C ARG A 227 -14.00 25.11 -54.09
N LEU A 228 -14.03 23.80 -54.35
CA LEU A 228 -14.19 22.78 -53.31
C LEU A 228 -13.02 22.83 -52.31
N LYS A 229 -11.77 22.99 -52.78
CA LYS A 229 -10.59 23.11 -51.92
C LYS A 229 -10.68 24.35 -51.02
N ASP A 230 -11.08 25.51 -51.55
CA ASP A 230 -11.22 26.72 -50.78
C ASP A 230 -12.42 26.65 -49.78
N THR A 231 -13.49 25.99 -50.16
CA THR A 231 -14.61 25.68 -49.31
C THR A 231 -14.25 24.76 -48.15
N VAL A 232 -13.53 23.67 -48.44
CA VAL A 232 -13.01 22.72 -47.43
C VAL A 232 -12.08 23.43 -46.45
N ALA A 233 -11.12 24.23 -46.95
CA ALA A 233 -10.19 24.98 -46.12
C ALA A 233 -10.92 25.98 -45.20
N THR A 234 -11.93 26.66 -45.73
CA THR A 234 -12.78 27.61 -44.97
C THR A 234 -13.59 26.88 -43.91
N ALA A 235 -14.24 25.76 -44.28
CA ALA A 235 -15.05 24.97 -43.37
C ALA A 235 -14.19 24.39 -42.25
N MET A 236 -13.00 23.89 -42.55
CA MET A 236 -12.06 23.41 -41.55
C MET A 236 -11.60 24.50 -40.57
N LYS A 237 -11.33 25.68 -41.06
CA LYS A 237 -10.93 26.83 -40.24
C LYS A 237 -12.03 27.24 -39.26
N GLN A 238 -13.32 27.18 -39.64
CA GLN A 238 -14.44 27.52 -38.78
C GLN A 238 -14.84 26.38 -37.84
N GLY A 239 -14.68 25.11 -38.29
CA GLY A 239 -15.06 23.90 -37.55
C GLY A 239 -13.93 23.26 -36.79
N ASP A 240 -12.84 23.99 -36.47
CA ASP A 240 -11.67 23.50 -35.71
C ASP A 240 -11.08 22.20 -36.29
N GLY A 241 -10.91 22.14 -37.62
CA GLY A 241 -10.37 21.00 -38.36
C GLY A 241 -11.42 19.95 -38.72
N ILE A 242 -12.70 20.17 -38.47
CA ILE A 242 -13.79 19.23 -38.76
C ILE A 242 -14.72 19.84 -39.79
N ILE A 243 -15.13 19.06 -40.77
CA ILE A 243 -16.17 19.38 -41.71
C ILE A 243 -17.26 18.33 -41.72
N MET A 244 -18.48 18.75 -41.98
CA MET A 244 -19.66 17.92 -42.17
C MET A 244 -20.20 18.12 -43.57
N LEU A 245 -20.31 17.08 -44.32
CA LEU A 245 -20.87 17.07 -45.66
C LEU A 245 -22.26 16.43 -45.62
N TYR A 246 -23.27 17.17 -46.05
CA TYR A 246 -24.63 16.66 -46.22
C TYR A 246 -24.93 16.53 -47.74
N CYS A 247 -25.27 15.32 -48.16
CA CYS A 247 -25.70 15.04 -49.50
C CYS A 247 -27.25 15.15 -49.57
N VAL A 248 -27.74 16.03 -50.41
CA VAL A 248 -29.17 16.33 -50.49
C VAL A 248 -29.94 15.20 -51.12
N GLU A 249 -29.36 14.50 -52.08
CA GLU A 249 -30.03 13.39 -52.81
C GLU A 249 -30.16 12.09 -51.98
N ASP A 250 -29.16 11.82 -51.16
CA ASP A 250 -29.10 10.55 -50.41
C ASP A 250 -29.55 10.75 -48.93
N ASP A 251 -29.90 11.98 -48.54
CA ASP A 251 -30.14 12.39 -47.14
C ASP A 251 -29.06 11.88 -46.16
N SER A 252 -27.79 11.85 -46.62
CA SER A 252 -26.69 11.28 -45.89
C SER A 252 -25.75 12.34 -45.37
N ILE A 253 -25.23 12.12 -44.17
CA ILE A 253 -24.24 12.97 -43.51
C ILE A 253 -22.94 12.21 -43.38
N ASN A 254 -21.83 12.83 -43.80
CA ASN A 254 -20.50 12.29 -43.59
C ASN A 254 -19.60 13.37 -43.03
N TYR A 255 -18.69 12.94 -42.15
CA TYR A 255 -17.75 13.81 -41.48
C TYR A 255 -16.33 13.56 -41.99
N TYR A 256 -15.56 14.62 -42.17
CA TYR A 256 -14.13 14.55 -42.50
C TYR A 256 -13.34 15.47 -41.56
N SER A 257 -12.15 15.04 -41.14
CA SER A 257 -11.38 15.81 -40.17
C SER A 257 -9.87 15.70 -40.41
N LYS A 258 -9.15 16.74 -40.03
CA LYS A 258 -7.69 16.71 -39.86
C LYS A 258 -7.25 16.02 -38.59
N THR A 259 -8.15 15.89 -37.61
CA THR A 259 -7.93 15.12 -36.39
C THR A 259 -8.52 13.72 -36.54
N LEU A 260 -8.20 12.83 -35.60
CA LEU A 260 -8.75 11.49 -35.53
C LEU A 260 -10.27 11.56 -35.36
N MET A 261 -11.00 11.00 -36.28
CA MET A 261 -12.45 11.06 -36.31
C MET A 261 -13.06 9.75 -36.81
N ASP A 262 -14.18 9.40 -36.25
CA ASP A 262 -15.08 8.36 -36.72
C ASP A 262 -15.87 8.89 -37.93
N PRO A 263 -15.68 8.34 -39.13
CA PRO A 263 -16.35 8.82 -40.31
C PRO A 263 -17.89 8.60 -40.32
N VAL A 264 -18.38 7.73 -39.47
CA VAL A 264 -19.82 7.37 -39.37
C VAL A 264 -20.55 8.27 -38.38
N SER A 265 -19.99 8.41 -37.15
CA SER A 265 -20.67 9.13 -36.07
C SER A 265 -20.22 10.58 -35.89
N GLY A 266 -19.16 11.01 -36.61
CA GLY A 266 -18.54 12.32 -36.44
C GLY A 266 -17.85 12.53 -35.08
N LEU A 267 -17.70 11.47 -34.27
CA LEU A 267 -16.95 11.52 -33.02
C LEU A 267 -15.48 11.78 -33.30
N SER A 268 -14.90 12.80 -32.74
CA SER A 268 -13.49 13.12 -32.87
C SER A 268 -12.73 12.96 -31.57
N TYR A 269 -11.52 12.44 -31.65
CA TYR A 269 -10.57 12.38 -30.56
C TYR A 269 -9.53 13.50 -30.71
N ARG A 270 -9.02 13.93 -29.56
CA ARG A 270 -7.87 14.83 -29.53
C ARG A 270 -6.65 14.14 -30.10
N GLU A 271 -5.66 14.92 -30.54
CA GLU A 271 -4.38 14.34 -30.95
C GLU A 271 -3.75 13.60 -29.77
N PRO A 272 -3.35 12.32 -29.96
CA PRO A 272 -2.89 11.50 -28.85
C PRO A 272 -1.54 12.02 -28.31
N ALA A 273 -1.55 12.33 -27.02
CA ALA A 273 -0.37 12.75 -26.27
C ALA A 273 -0.24 11.92 -24.98
N PRO A 274 0.96 11.72 -24.44
CA PRO A 274 1.16 10.87 -23.26
C PRO A 274 0.27 11.23 -22.06
N HIS A 275 -0.10 12.49 -21.89
CA HIS A 275 -0.98 12.92 -20.80
C HIS A 275 -2.45 12.46 -20.97
N ASN A 276 -2.90 12.15 -22.21
CA ASN A 276 -4.23 11.59 -22.46
C ASN A 276 -4.37 10.16 -21.91
N PHE A 277 -3.28 9.42 -21.76
CA PHE A 277 -3.22 8.08 -21.22
C PHE A 277 -2.84 8.04 -19.74
N SER A 278 -2.80 9.20 -19.07
CA SER A 278 -2.46 9.30 -17.64
C SER A 278 -3.71 9.44 -16.79
N PHE A 279 -3.89 8.53 -15.86
CA PHE A 279 -4.97 8.64 -14.86
C PHE A 279 -4.69 9.72 -13.80
N ASN A 280 -3.48 10.30 -13.76
CA ASN A 280 -3.11 11.44 -12.94
C ASN A 280 -3.33 12.79 -13.64
N SER A 281 -3.61 12.76 -14.95
CA SER A 281 -3.91 13.96 -15.75
C SER A 281 -5.42 14.15 -15.89
N PRO A 282 -5.96 15.36 -15.76
CA PRO A 282 -7.38 15.64 -15.99
C PRO A 282 -7.87 15.23 -17.39
N GLN A 283 -6.98 15.22 -18.40
CA GLN A 283 -7.33 14.86 -19.77
C GLN A 283 -7.50 13.35 -19.96
N GLY A 284 -6.76 12.53 -19.18
CA GLY A 284 -6.80 11.07 -19.30
C GLY A 284 -7.63 10.38 -18.24
N ALA A 285 -7.84 11.02 -17.10
CA ALA A 285 -8.55 10.42 -15.97
C ALA A 285 -10.04 10.19 -16.24
N CYS A 286 -10.58 9.09 -15.72
CA CYS A 286 -12.01 8.86 -15.68
C CYS A 286 -12.72 9.99 -14.92
N PRO A 287 -13.76 10.64 -15.50
CA PRO A 287 -14.42 11.79 -14.88
C PRO A 287 -15.13 11.42 -13.56
N LYS A 288 -15.65 10.19 -13.43
CA LYS A 288 -16.37 9.73 -12.24
C LYS A 288 -15.46 9.44 -11.05
N CYS A 289 -14.41 8.65 -11.23
CA CYS A 289 -13.49 8.29 -10.15
C CYS A 289 -12.24 9.18 -10.08
N LYS A 290 -12.09 10.15 -10.98
CA LYS A 290 -10.93 11.07 -11.04
C LYS A 290 -9.58 10.34 -11.01
N GLY A 291 -9.50 9.19 -11.70
CA GLY A 291 -8.29 8.39 -11.82
C GLY A 291 -8.02 7.41 -10.68
N LEU A 292 -8.94 7.24 -9.73
CA LEU A 292 -8.77 6.31 -8.61
C LEU A 292 -9.08 4.84 -8.98
N GLY A 293 -9.98 4.60 -9.97
CA GLY A 293 -10.43 3.27 -10.36
C GLY A 293 -11.56 2.71 -9.50
N PHE A 294 -11.83 3.33 -8.35
CA PHE A 294 -12.92 2.98 -7.44
C PHE A 294 -13.65 4.26 -7.00
N VAL A 295 -14.85 4.08 -6.49
CA VAL A 295 -15.66 5.14 -5.87
C VAL A 295 -16.12 4.66 -4.50
N ASN A 296 -16.26 5.59 -3.57
CA ASN A 296 -16.87 5.30 -2.30
C ASN A 296 -18.38 5.32 -2.48
N GLN A 297 -19.05 4.26 -2.13
CA GLN A 297 -20.51 4.15 -2.15
C GLN A 297 -20.99 3.73 -0.76
N ILE A 298 -22.12 4.26 -0.34
CA ILE A 298 -22.78 3.87 0.89
C ILE A 298 -23.16 2.39 0.80
N ASP A 299 -22.86 1.65 1.84
CA ASP A 299 -23.06 0.21 1.95
C ASP A 299 -24.19 -0.07 2.91
N LEU A 300 -25.30 -0.56 2.41
CA LEU A 300 -26.49 -0.87 3.20
C LEU A 300 -26.23 -1.98 4.22
N GLY A 301 -25.36 -2.94 3.90
CA GLY A 301 -24.96 -3.99 4.83
C GLY A 301 -24.20 -3.45 6.05
N LYS A 302 -23.49 -2.33 5.89
CA LYS A 302 -22.84 -1.62 7.00
C LYS A 302 -23.78 -0.73 7.79
N ILE A 303 -24.85 -0.24 7.17
CA ILE A 303 -25.89 0.52 7.83
C ILE A 303 -26.76 -0.42 8.65
N ILE A 304 -27.18 -1.54 8.08
CA ILE A 304 -28.06 -2.55 8.70
C ILE A 304 -27.39 -3.93 8.62
N PRO A 305 -26.43 -4.22 9.49
CA PRO A 305 -25.69 -5.49 9.43
C PRO A 305 -26.52 -6.70 9.91
N ASP A 306 -27.58 -6.47 10.64
CA ASP A 306 -28.43 -7.51 11.21
C ASP A 306 -29.91 -7.14 11.03
N MET A 307 -30.52 -7.65 9.97
CA MET A 307 -31.94 -7.40 9.67
C MET A 307 -32.90 -8.10 10.64
N SER A 308 -32.42 -9.02 11.47
CA SER A 308 -33.24 -9.67 12.50
C SER A 308 -33.53 -8.75 13.69
N LYS A 309 -32.76 -7.70 13.87
CA LYS A 309 -32.95 -6.68 14.89
C LYS A 309 -34.00 -5.67 14.48
N SER A 310 -34.66 -5.07 15.48
CA SER A 310 -35.56 -3.93 15.27
C SER A 310 -34.77 -2.60 15.28
N ILE A 311 -35.36 -1.55 14.72
CA ILE A 311 -34.79 -0.19 14.75
C ILE A 311 -34.65 0.28 16.22
N TYR A 312 -35.60 -0.07 17.07
CA TYR A 312 -35.53 0.20 18.51
C TYR A 312 -34.31 -0.42 19.18
N ALA A 313 -33.98 -1.65 18.78
CA ALA A 313 -32.81 -2.38 19.29
C ALA A 313 -31.49 -2.00 18.65
N GLY A 314 -31.48 -1.03 17.74
CA GLY A 314 -30.28 -0.51 17.07
C GLY A 314 -29.91 -1.25 15.78
N ALA A 315 -30.86 -1.74 15.01
CA ALA A 315 -30.61 -2.34 13.70
C ALA A 315 -29.90 -1.38 12.75
N ILE A 316 -30.21 -0.07 12.81
CA ILE A 316 -29.57 0.98 12.02
C ILE A 316 -28.36 1.52 12.77
N LEU A 317 -27.17 1.01 12.48
CA LEU A 317 -25.93 1.35 13.19
C LEU A 317 -25.62 2.86 13.28
N PRO A 318 -25.84 3.68 12.24
CA PRO A 318 -25.63 5.12 12.32
C PRO A 318 -26.42 5.82 13.43
N LEU A 319 -27.57 5.30 13.78
CA LEU A 319 -28.44 5.85 14.83
C LEU A 319 -28.18 5.23 16.20
N GLY A 320 -27.72 3.96 16.22
CA GLY A 320 -27.60 3.15 17.44
C GLY A 320 -28.95 2.72 18.00
N SER A 321 -28.99 2.32 19.29
CA SER A 321 -30.23 1.99 19.97
C SER A 321 -31.12 3.23 20.18
N TYR A 322 -32.43 2.98 20.32
CA TYR A 322 -33.45 4.03 20.45
C TYR A 322 -33.04 5.15 21.43
N LYS A 323 -33.21 6.37 20.99
CA LYS A 323 -33.10 7.58 21.80
C LYS A 323 -34.30 8.47 21.48
N ASN A 324 -34.84 9.09 22.52
CA ASN A 324 -35.96 10.06 22.32
C ASN A 324 -35.41 11.35 21.69
N ASN A 325 -35.23 11.33 20.36
CA ASN A 325 -34.76 12.48 19.57
C ASN A 325 -35.56 12.64 18.27
N PHE A 326 -35.35 13.75 17.59
CA PHE A 326 -36.09 14.13 16.40
C PHE A 326 -36.09 13.09 15.30
N ILE A 327 -34.93 12.50 14.99
CA ILE A 327 -34.77 11.49 13.92
C ILE A 327 -35.58 10.21 14.22
N PHE A 328 -35.49 9.68 15.44
CA PHE A 328 -36.27 8.49 15.82
C PHE A 328 -37.80 8.74 15.81
N ASN A 329 -38.24 9.98 16.15
CA ASN A 329 -39.65 10.32 16.09
C ASN A 329 -40.17 10.41 14.65
N GLN A 330 -39.35 10.90 13.71
CA GLN A 330 -39.67 10.89 12.29
C GLN A 330 -39.76 9.46 11.72
N ILE A 331 -38.80 8.60 12.05
CA ILE A 331 -38.81 7.18 11.62
C ILE A 331 -40.03 6.43 12.26
N ALA A 332 -40.38 6.75 13.51
CA ALA A 332 -41.55 6.16 14.16
C ALA A 332 -42.82 6.52 13.38
N ALA A 333 -43.00 7.79 13.00
CA ALA A 333 -44.14 8.23 12.22
C ALA A 333 -44.22 7.56 10.85
N ILE A 334 -43.07 7.33 10.15
CA ILE A 334 -43.04 6.57 8.89
C ILE A 334 -43.49 5.13 9.10
N CYS A 335 -42.99 4.45 10.15
CA CYS A 335 -43.40 3.09 10.47
C CYS A 335 -44.88 3.00 10.84
N GLU A 336 -45.37 3.92 11.69
CA GLU A 336 -46.78 3.95 12.15
C GLU A 336 -47.76 4.21 11.01
N ASN A 337 -47.45 5.10 10.07
CA ASN A 337 -48.24 5.34 8.88
C ASN A 337 -48.38 4.11 7.98
N ALA A 338 -47.41 3.24 7.99
CA ALA A 338 -47.44 1.96 7.27
C ALA A 338 -47.99 0.79 8.13
N GLY A 339 -48.41 1.03 9.40
CA GLY A 339 -48.96 0.01 10.27
C GLY A 339 -47.90 -0.83 11.03
N TYR A 340 -46.64 -0.36 11.07
CA TYR A 340 -45.53 -1.00 11.76
C TYR A 340 -45.06 -0.18 12.97
N SER A 341 -44.13 -0.72 13.73
CA SER A 341 -43.53 0.00 14.86
C SER A 341 -41.99 -0.09 14.80
N LEU A 342 -41.31 0.80 15.53
CA LEU A 342 -39.86 0.74 15.70
C LEU A 342 -39.33 -0.59 16.29
N LYS A 343 -40.21 -1.37 16.93
CA LYS A 343 -39.89 -2.69 17.53
C LYS A 343 -40.02 -3.84 16.53
N THR A 344 -40.58 -3.60 15.34
CA THR A 344 -40.65 -4.60 14.26
C THR A 344 -39.24 -4.87 13.74
N PRO A 345 -38.81 -6.14 13.60
CA PRO A 345 -37.55 -6.49 12.97
C PRO A 345 -37.46 -5.90 11.54
N VAL A 346 -36.29 -5.42 11.17
CA VAL A 346 -36.11 -4.77 9.83
C VAL A 346 -36.47 -5.71 8.67
N LYS A 347 -36.18 -7.00 8.81
CA LYS A 347 -36.56 -8.03 7.81
C LYS A 347 -38.06 -8.16 7.55
N ASP A 348 -38.89 -7.75 8.51
CA ASP A 348 -40.33 -7.85 8.46
C ASP A 348 -40.99 -6.53 8.02
N LEU A 349 -40.19 -5.49 7.77
CA LEU A 349 -40.64 -4.23 7.17
C LEU A 349 -40.72 -4.37 5.64
N PRO A 350 -41.74 -3.78 5.00
CA PRO A 350 -41.79 -3.69 3.55
C PRO A 350 -40.62 -2.88 2.97
N ASP A 351 -40.22 -3.19 1.73
CA ASP A 351 -39.09 -2.55 1.05
C ASP A 351 -39.31 -1.05 0.84
N ASP A 352 -40.56 -0.61 0.58
CA ASP A 352 -40.93 0.80 0.42
C ASP A 352 -40.76 1.59 1.74
N VAL A 353 -41.17 1.02 2.87
CA VAL A 353 -40.95 1.63 4.18
C VAL A 353 -39.47 1.73 4.52
N LEU A 354 -38.72 0.70 4.21
CA LEU A 354 -37.28 0.71 4.42
C LEU A 354 -36.58 1.73 3.49
N ASP A 355 -37.03 1.86 2.25
CA ASP A 355 -36.52 2.86 1.31
C ASP A 355 -36.83 4.28 1.80
N ASP A 356 -38.03 4.56 2.29
CA ASP A 356 -38.40 5.84 2.91
C ASP A 356 -37.52 6.17 4.11
N ILE A 357 -37.18 5.19 4.95
CA ILE A 357 -36.29 5.39 6.11
C ILE A 357 -34.86 5.68 5.64
N LEU A 358 -34.38 5.02 4.61
CA LEU A 358 -33.01 5.15 4.12
C LEU A 358 -32.81 6.39 3.25
N ASN A 359 -33.67 6.62 2.28
CA ASN A 359 -33.54 7.67 1.28
C ASN A 359 -34.33 8.95 1.58
N GLY A 360 -35.27 8.87 2.54
CA GLY A 360 -36.15 9.99 2.88
C GLY A 360 -37.47 9.96 2.14
N ASN A 361 -38.43 10.71 2.65
CA ASN A 361 -39.76 10.82 2.08
C ASN A 361 -40.21 12.29 2.10
N ASP A 362 -40.87 12.76 1.03
CA ASP A 362 -41.46 14.08 0.93
C ASP A 362 -42.76 14.26 1.77
N ILE A 363 -43.17 13.24 2.50
CA ILE A 363 -44.34 13.25 3.36
C ILE A 363 -44.09 14.25 4.50
N LYS A 364 -44.96 15.26 4.60
CA LYS A 364 -44.94 16.21 5.69
C LYS A 364 -45.40 15.54 6.99
N ILE A 365 -44.44 15.22 7.84
CA ILE A 365 -44.69 14.59 9.13
C ILE A 365 -45.14 15.67 10.11
N LYS A 366 -46.34 15.49 10.66
CA LYS A 366 -46.91 16.38 11.70
C LYS A 366 -46.20 16.12 13.01
N TYR A 367 -45.49 17.10 13.54
CA TYR A 367 -44.82 17.01 14.83
C TYR A 367 -45.68 17.63 15.91
N ASP A 368 -46.02 16.85 16.95
CA ASP A 368 -46.74 17.34 18.12
C ASP A 368 -45.73 17.75 19.20
N GLY A 369 -45.23 18.96 19.09
CA GLY A 369 -44.23 19.52 20.03
C GLY A 369 -44.93 20.45 21.04
N GLY A 370 -45.57 19.89 22.03
CA GLY A 370 -46.01 20.41 23.34
C GLY A 370 -46.32 21.89 23.60
N VAL A 371 -46.09 22.81 22.67
CA VAL A 371 -46.53 24.23 22.72
C VAL A 371 -46.83 24.70 21.32
N SER A 372 -48.13 24.67 20.97
CA SER A 372 -48.82 25.41 19.87
C SER A 372 -47.99 25.79 18.62
N SER A 373 -47.54 24.84 17.81
CA SER A 373 -47.46 25.05 16.37
C SER A 373 -47.28 23.70 15.64
N ASN A 374 -48.16 23.42 14.67
CA ASN A 374 -48.04 22.32 13.73
C ASN A 374 -46.81 22.56 12.85
N TYR A 375 -45.68 21.99 13.15
CA TYR A 375 -44.50 22.04 12.29
C TYR A 375 -44.51 20.83 11.35
N PHE A 376 -44.43 21.10 10.06
CA PHE A 376 -44.25 20.05 9.05
C PHE A 376 -42.75 20.02 8.67
N ALA A 377 -42.12 18.92 8.87
CA ALA A 377 -40.75 18.71 8.44
C ALA A 377 -40.69 17.52 7.45
N THR A 378 -39.91 17.68 6.41
CA THR A 378 -39.56 16.56 5.52
C THR A 378 -38.47 15.72 6.16
N TYR A 379 -38.52 14.42 5.94
CA TYR A 379 -37.50 13.50 6.42
C TYR A 379 -36.47 13.24 5.31
N ASP A 380 -35.23 13.62 5.55
CA ASP A 380 -34.16 13.59 4.53
C ASP A 380 -33.52 12.22 4.33
N GLY A 381 -33.82 11.24 5.18
CA GLY A 381 -33.24 9.89 5.11
C GLY A 381 -31.89 9.73 5.83
N ILE A 382 -31.57 8.47 6.17
CA ILE A 382 -30.31 8.12 6.83
C ILE A 382 -29.10 8.30 5.90
N ILE A 383 -29.26 7.99 4.63
CA ILE A 383 -28.20 8.11 3.63
C ILE A 383 -27.73 9.56 3.54
N LYS A 384 -28.66 10.51 3.37
CA LYS A 384 -28.34 11.93 3.33
C LYS A 384 -27.72 12.44 4.64
N TYR A 385 -28.16 11.92 5.77
CA TYR A 385 -27.54 12.24 7.07
C TYR A 385 -26.06 11.82 7.12
N ILE A 386 -25.74 10.60 6.64
CA ILE A 386 -24.35 10.12 6.56
C ILE A 386 -23.53 10.98 5.59
N GLU A 387 -24.09 11.34 4.42
CA GLU A 387 -23.44 12.20 3.42
C GLU A 387 -23.14 13.60 3.95
N MET A 388 -24.06 14.19 4.72
CA MET A 388 -23.83 15.48 5.38
C MET A 388 -22.65 15.42 6.36
N GLN A 389 -22.57 14.36 7.16
CA GLN A 389 -21.45 14.16 8.09
C GLN A 389 -20.12 13.88 7.38
N GLN A 390 -20.16 13.24 6.21
CA GLN A 390 -18.95 13.02 5.39
C GLN A 390 -18.43 14.31 4.77
N ASN A 391 -19.32 15.24 4.41
CA ASN A 391 -19.01 16.54 3.79
C ASN A 391 -18.80 17.68 4.80
N ASP A 392 -18.82 17.38 6.10
CA ASP A 392 -18.53 18.35 7.16
C ASP A 392 -17.02 18.60 7.28
N ASP A 393 -16.54 19.66 6.64
CA ASP A 393 -15.12 20.03 6.61
C ASP A 393 -14.58 20.49 7.98
N GLU A 394 -15.44 20.83 8.93
CA GLU A 394 -15.03 21.29 10.27
C GLU A 394 -14.78 20.14 11.24
N SER A 395 -15.33 18.95 11.00
CA SER A 395 -15.26 17.83 11.94
C SER A 395 -14.61 16.57 11.38
N THR A 396 -13.32 16.41 11.63
CA THR A 396 -12.59 15.16 11.30
C THR A 396 -13.15 13.91 12.01
N LYS A 397 -13.87 14.07 13.12
CA LYS A 397 -14.56 12.97 13.81
C LYS A 397 -15.82 12.54 13.06
N ALA A 398 -16.60 13.49 12.55
CA ALA A 398 -17.79 13.24 11.75
C ALA A 398 -17.44 12.50 10.46
N GLN A 399 -16.42 12.98 9.75
CA GLN A 399 -15.91 12.34 8.54
C GLN A 399 -15.45 10.89 8.78
N LYS A 400 -14.69 10.64 9.87
CA LYS A 400 -14.25 9.29 10.23
C LYS A 400 -15.41 8.37 10.60
N TRP A 401 -16.42 8.91 11.28
CA TRP A 401 -17.61 8.17 11.63
C TRP A 401 -18.43 7.83 10.38
N ALA A 402 -18.71 8.80 9.51
CA ALA A 402 -19.42 8.58 8.26
C ALA A 402 -18.68 7.60 7.34
N GLY A 403 -17.36 7.71 7.25
CA GLY A 403 -16.52 6.84 6.43
C GLY A 403 -16.63 5.33 6.76
N GLN A 404 -17.11 4.96 7.96
CA GLN A 404 -17.34 3.57 8.33
C GLN A 404 -18.48 2.91 7.53
N PHE A 405 -19.44 3.70 7.05
CA PHE A 405 -20.61 3.22 6.31
C PHE A 405 -20.42 3.22 4.78
N TYR A 406 -19.23 3.60 4.31
CA TYR A 406 -18.87 3.52 2.90
C TYR A 406 -18.07 2.24 2.62
N SER A 407 -18.33 1.66 1.45
CA SER A 407 -17.50 0.64 0.84
C SER A 407 -16.90 1.16 -0.45
N GLN A 408 -15.68 0.73 -0.73
CA GLN A 408 -15.03 1.04 -2.00
C GLN A 408 -15.49 0.01 -3.04
N ILE A 409 -16.20 0.49 -4.05
CA ILE A 409 -16.60 -0.34 -5.18
C ILE A 409 -15.80 0.06 -6.43
N VAL A 410 -15.61 -0.91 -7.32
CA VAL A 410 -15.00 -0.65 -8.62
C VAL A 410 -15.82 0.41 -9.35
N CYS A 411 -15.17 1.42 -9.91
CA CYS A 411 -15.86 2.50 -10.61
C CYS A 411 -16.74 1.94 -11.75
N PRO A 412 -18.06 2.16 -11.75
CA PRO A 412 -18.97 1.58 -12.75
C PRO A 412 -18.73 2.14 -14.17
N GLU A 413 -18.13 3.31 -14.29
CA GLU A 413 -17.84 3.92 -15.60
C GLU A 413 -16.59 3.37 -16.26
N CYS A 414 -15.46 3.34 -15.54
CA CYS A 414 -14.19 2.86 -16.09
C CYS A 414 -13.88 1.41 -15.72
N LYS A 415 -14.72 0.74 -14.93
CA LYS A 415 -14.54 -0.66 -14.50
C LYS A 415 -13.15 -0.94 -13.94
N GLY A 416 -12.60 0.01 -13.17
CA GLY A 416 -11.27 -0.09 -12.56
C GLY A 416 -10.12 0.43 -13.44
N ALA A 417 -10.35 0.76 -14.70
CA ALA A 417 -9.31 1.19 -15.63
C ALA A 417 -8.71 2.58 -15.33
N ARG A 418 -9.33 3.38 -14.45
CA ARG A 418 -8.88 4.72 -14.02
C ARG A 418 -8.91 5.79 -15.12
N LEU A 419 -8.99 5.39 -16.39
CA LEU A 419 -8.93 6.24 -17.57
C LEU A 419 -10.31 6.55 -18.12
N ASN A 420 -10.41 7.61 -18.92
CA ASN A 420 -11.62 7.96 -19.65
C ASN A 420 -11.86 7.01 -20.84
N LYS A 421 -13.06 7.10 -21.45
CA LYS A 421 -13.45 6.23 -22.55
C LYS A 421 -12.57 6.41 -23.79
N GLU A 422 -12.13 7.62 -24.09
CA GLU A 422 -11.28 7.92 -25.23
C GLU A 422 -9.93 7.20 -25.13
N ALA A 423 -9.23 7.32 -23.99
CA ALA A 423 -7.93 6.69 -23.76
C ALA A 423 -8.00 5.15 -23.80
N LEU A 424 -9.12 4.56 -23.39
CA LEU A 424 -9.33 3.11 -23.39
C LEU A 424 -9.63 2.53 -24.79
N HIS A 425 -9.89 3.38 -25.79
CA HIS A 425 -10.16 2.94 -27.16
C HIS A 425 -8.98 3.20 -28.12
N TYR A 426 -7.77 3.23 -27.58
CA TYR A 426 -6.53 3.08 -28.35
C TYR A 426 -5.99 1.67 -28.15
N TYR A 427 -5.65 1.00 -29.24
CA TYR A 427 -5.21 -0.40 -29.25
C TYR A 427 -3.84 -0.56 -29.92
N ILE A 428 -3.05 -1.48 -29.36
CA ILE A 428 -1.84 -2.02 -29.98
C ILE A 428 -1.99 -3.54 -29.91
N ASP A 429 -1.95 -4.21 -31.04
CA ASP A 429 -2.16 -5.66 -31.10
C ASP A 429 -3.47 -6.10 -30.39
N GLY A 430 -4.55 -5.36 -30.61
CA GLY A 430 -5.88 -5.64 -30.02
C GLY A 430 -5.99 -5.39 -28.51
N LYS A 431 -4.96 -4.84 -27.86
CA LYS A 431 -4.94 -4.57 -26.41
C LYS A 431 -4.89 -3.08 -26.16
N ASN A 432 -5.67 -2.59 -25.21
CA ASN A 432 -5.57 -1.22 -24.73
C ASN A 432 -4.55 -1.11 -23.57
N ILE A 433 -4.24 0.09 -23.15
CA ILE A 433 -3.23 0.33 -22.10
C ILE A 433 -3.62 -0.29 -20.75
N PHE A 434 -4.90 -0.40 -20.43
CA PHE A 434 -5.38 -1.01 -19.20
C PHE A 434 -5.23 -2.54 -19.25
N ASP A 435 -5.49 -3.16 -20.40
CA ASP A 435 -5.29 -4.60 -20.59
C ASP A 435 -3.83 -4.96 -20.31
N LEU A 436 -2.88 -4.19 -20.85
CA LEU A 436 -1.45 -4.38 -20.58
C LEU A 436 -1.10 -4.14 -19.11
N ALA A 437 -1.65 -3.07 -18.52
CA ALA A 437 -1.37 -2.75 -17.12
C ALA A 437 -1.91 -3.77 -16.12
N THR A 438 -2.93 -4.57 -16.49
CA THR A 438 -3.52 -5.62 -15.66
C THR A 438 -2.92 -6.99 -15.86
N MET A 439 -2.13 -7.19 -16.93
CA MET A 439 -1.37 -8.43 -17.14
C MET A 439 -0.35 -8.64 -16.01
N GLU A 440 -0.07 -9.91 -15.71
CA GLU A 440 1.10 -10.26 -14.92
C GLU A 440 2.38 -9.87 -15.66
N ILE A 441 3.41 -9.49 -14.92
CA ILE A 441 4.70 -9.05 -15.48
C ILE A 441 5.27 -10.10 -16.44
N SER A 442 5.14 -11.38 -16.11
CA SER A 442 5.54 -12.50 -16.97
C SER A 442 4.82 -12.49 -18.34
N ASP A 443 3.50 -12.29 -18.35
CA ASP A 443 2.71 -12.24 -19.59
C ASP A 443 3.05 -10.97 -20.39
N LEU A 444 3.24 -9.84 -19.70
CA LEU A 444 3.58 -8.58 -20.33
C LEU A 444 4.98 -8.64 -20.99
N MET A 445 5.94 -9.33 -20.39
CA MET A 445 7.25 -9.61 -21.00
C MET A 445 7.11 -10.41 -22.30
N GLN A 446 6.28 -11.45 -22.31
CA GLN A 446 6.04 -12.22 -23.50
C GLN A 446 5.40 -11.37 -24.61
N TRP A 447 4.43 -10.53 -24.24
CA TRP A 447 3.79 -9.62 -25.18
C TRP A 447 4.79 -8.61 -25.77
N THR A 448 5.64 -7.99 -24.95
CA THR A 448 6.64 -7.00 -25.43
C THR A 448 7.62 -7.61 -26.43
N ASN A 449 7.99 -8.90 -26.27
CA ASN A 449 8.88 -9.62 -27.18
C ASN A 449 8.19 -10.02 -28.52
N GLN A 450 6.86 -10.09 -28.54
CA GLN A 450 6.10 -10.52 -29.71
C GLN A 450 5.52 -9.34 -30.50
N VAL A 451 5.11 -8.26 -29.84
CA VAL A 451 4.40 -7.13 -30.45
C VAL A 451 5.18 -6.44 -31.55
N GLU A 452 6.50 -6.35 -31.45
CA GLU A 452 7.35 -5.71 -32.47
C GLU A 452 7.15 -6.32 -33.85
N LYS A 453 6.95 -7.63 -33.94
CA LYS A 453 6.73 -8.35 -35.22
C LYS A 453 5.36 -8.09 -35.85
N GLN A 454 4.41 -7.57 -35.07
CA GLN A 454 3.04 -7.31 -35.53
C GLN A 454 2.83 -5.85 -35.96
N LEU A 455 3.79 -4.99 -35.63
CA LEU A 455 3.77 -3.56 -35.99
C LEU A 455 4.23 -3.36 -37.44
N SER A 456 3.70 -2.34 -38.12
CA SER A 456 4.20 -1.90 -39.41
C SER A 456 5.64 -1.38 -39.30
N ASN A 457 6.42 -1.36 -40.40
CA ASN A 457 7.82 -0.90 -40.41
C ASN A 457 7.98 0.51 -39.79
N GLN A 458 7.03 1.40 -40.05
CA GLN A 458 7.05 2.75 -39.50
C GLN A 458 6.81 2.75 -37.98
N GLN A 459 5.82 1.95 -37.52
CA GLN A 459 5.52 1.77 -36.09
C GLN A 459 6.67 1.09 -35.36
N GLN A 460 7.35 0.12 -35.98
CA GLN A 460 8.52 -0.55 -35.40
C GLN A 460 9.66 0.44 -35.15
N ALA A 461 9.96 1.30 -36.12
CA ALA A 461 11.00 2.31 -35.97
C ALA A 461 10.74 3.28 -34.77
N ILE A 462 9.46 3.59 -34.51
CA ILE A 462 9.06 4.47 -33.41
C ILE A 462 9.04 3.70 -32.08
N ALA A 463 8.54 2.46 -32.08
CA ALA A 463 8.31 1.67 -30.87
C ALA A 463 9.59 1.06 -30.28
N ARG A 464 10.61 0.79 -31.11
CA ARG A 464 11.79 -0.02 -30.76
C ARG A 464 12.49 0.42 -29.48
N GLU A 465 12.83 1.69 -29.36
CA GLU A 465 13.54 2.19 -28.16
C GLU A 465 12.62 2.18 -26.94
N ILE A 466 11.32 2.46 -27.12
CA ILE A 466 10.34 2.44 -26.05
C ILE A 466 10.15 1.01 -25.53
N LEU A 467 10.01 0.02 -26.42
CA LEU A 467 9.86 -1.39 -26.08
C LEU A 467 11.11 -1.95 -25.40
N LYS A 468 12.29 -1.53 -25.82
CA LYS A 468 13.55 -1.89 -25.18
C LYS A 468 13.59 -1.43 -23.71
N GLU A 469 13.20 -0.19 -23.44
CA GLU A 469 13.15 0.35 -22.08
C GLU A 469 12.10 -0.39 -21.22
N ILE A 470 10.92 -0.68 -21.78
CA ILE A 470 9.88 -1.47 -21.08
C ILE A 470 10.41 -2.87 -20.77
N SER A 471 10.99 -3.57 -21.76
CA SER A 471 11.52 -4.92 -21.58
C SER A 471 12.63 -4.99 -20.55
N SER A 472 13.53 -4.01 -20.54
CA SER A 472 14.61 -3.95 -19.53
C SER A 472 14.05 -3.83 -18.11
N ARG A 473 13.12 -2.92 -17.88
CA ARG A 473 12.50 -2.74 -16.56
C ARG A 473 11.67 -3.95 -16.12
N LEU A 474 10.93 -4.58 -17.05
CA LEU A 474 10.18 -5.79 -16.77
C LEU A 474 11.12 -6.95 -16.42
N HIS A 475 12.26 -7.05 -17.10
CA HIS A 475 13.28 -8.07 -16.82
C HIS A 475 13.78 -7.95 -15.38
N PHE A 476 14.11 -6.73 -14.91
CA PHE A 476 14.56 -6.55 -13.52
C PHE A 476 13.48 -6.87 -12.49
N LEU A 477 12.21 -6.57 -12.78
CA LEU A 477 11.10 -7.00 -11.90
C LEU A 477 10.97 -8.53 -11.83
N ASN A 478 11.19 -9.22 -12.94
CA ASN A 478 11.18 -10.68 -12.99
C ASN A 478 12.38 -11.27 -12.21
N GLU A 479 13.58 -10.71 -12.36
CA GLU A 479 14.78 -11.18 -11.66
C GLU A 479 14.67 -11.06 -10.13
N VAL A 480 13.97 -10.03 -9.61
CA VAL A 480 13.70 -9.92 -8.18
C VAL A 480 12.49 -10.74 -7.70
N GLY A 481 11.94 -11.63 -8.54
CA GLY A 481 10.84 -12.55 -8.19
C GLY A 481 9.48 -11.86 -8.03
N LEU A 482 9.17 -10.85 -8.85
CA LEU A 482 7.90 -10.12 -8.86
C LEU A 482 7.08 -10.35 -10.14
N ASP A 483 7.35 -11.42 -10.85
CA ASP A 483 6.75 -11.84 -12.11
C ASP A 483 5.21 -12.03 -12.06
N TYR A 484 4.67 -12.35 -10.89
CA TYR A 484 3.24 -12.55 -10.61
C TYR A 484 2.45 -11.25 -10.39
N LEU A 485 3.11 -10.10 -10.25
CA LEU A 485 2.45 -8.81 -10.04
C LEU A 485 1.96 -8.20 -11.35
N SER A 486 0.98 -7.29 -11.27
CA SER A 486 0.53 -6.46 -12.39
C SER A 486 0.87 -4.99 -12.18
N LEU A 487 1.11 -4.25 -13.28
CA LEU A 487 1.47 -2.84 -13.21
C LEU A 487 0.36 -1.95 -12.61
N ASN A 488 -0.90 -2.35 -12.74
CA ASN A 488 -2.04 -1.61 -12.19
C ASN A 488 -2.24 -1.80 -10.68
N ARG A 489 -1.52 -2.75 -10.05
CA ARG A 489 -1.63 -3.01 -8.61
C ARG A 489 -1.22 -1.76 -7.82
N ASN A 490 -2.08 -1.37 -6.87
CA ASN A 490 -1.84 -0.21 -6.00
C ASN A 490 -0.65 -0.47 -5.07
N SER A 491 0.27 0.49 -4.97
CA SER A 491 1.45 0.39 -4.09
C SER A 491 1.09 0.23 -2.61
N ALA A 492 -0.05 0.79 -2.15
CA ALA A 492 -0.52 0.62 -0.78
C ALA A 492 -0.96 -0.82 -0.42
N SER A 493 -1.18 -1.69 -1.42
CA SER A 493 -1.56 -3.10 -1.23
C SER A 493 -0.36 -4.05 -1.23
N LEU A 494 0.84 -3.53 -1.41
CA LEU A 494 2.07 -4.31 -1.44
C LEU A 494 2.53 -4.65 -0.03
N SER A 495 3.12 -5.82 0.14
CA SER A 495 3.89 -6.14 1.34
C SER A 495 5.17 -5.27 1.41
N GLY A 496 5.76 -5.18 2.59
CA GLY A 496 7.03 -4.46 2.78
C GLY A 496 8.13 -4.97 1.86
N GLY A 497 8.30 -6.29 1.75
CA GLY A 497 9.28 -6.92 0.88
C GLY A 497 8.99 -6.72 -0.61
N GLU A 498 7.72 -6.81 -1.07
CA GLU A 498 7.36 -6.49 -2.46
C GLU A 498 7.72 -5.04 -2.82
N SER A 499 7.38 -4.09 -1.94
CA SER A 499 7.70 -2.66 -2.14
C SER A 499 9.20 -2.39 -2.21
N GLN A 500 9.98 -3.05 -1.36
CA GLN A 500 11.44 -2.94 -1.33
C GLN A 500 12.07 -3.50 -2.61
N ARG A 501 11.62 -4.67 -3.07
CA ARG A 501 12.11 -5.29 -4.32
C ARG A 501 11.75 -4.50 -5.56
N ILE A 502 10.57 -3.85 -5.61
CA ILE A 502 10.21 -2.93 -6.69
C ILE A 502 11.21 -1.77 -6.75
N ARG A 503 11.58 -1.19 -5.60
CA ARG A 503 12.58 -0.14 -5.54
C ARG A 503 13.96 -0.63 -5.99
N LEU A 504 14.36 -1.82 -5.54
CA LEU A 504 15.60 -2.44 -5.95
C LEU A 504 15.63 -2.62 -7.48
N ALA A 505 14.59 -3.21 -8.07
CA ALA A 505 14.47 -3.39 -9.51
C ALA A 505 14.55 -2.04 -10.27
N THR A 506 13.92 -1.00 -9.73
CA THR A 506 13.98 0.36 -10.32
C THR A 506 15.39 0.93 -10.26
N GLN A 507 16.13 0.71 -9.18
CA GLN A 507 17.52 1.17 -9.03
C GLN A 507 18.48 0.41 -9.94
N ILE A 508 18.34 -0.91 -10.05
CA ILE A 508 19.10 -1.72 -11.01
C ILE A 508 18.86 -1.20 -12.44
N GLY A 509 17.57 -0.94 -12.76
CA GLY A 509 17.17 -0.39 -14.06
C GLY A 509 17.71 1.00 -14.37
N SER A 510 18.09 1.79 -13.36
CA SER A 510 18.70 3.11 -13.55
C SER A 510 20.14 3.06 -14.06
N GLN A 511 20.81 1.91 -13.97
CA GLN A 511 22.20 1.67 -14.37
C GLN A 511 23.20 2.70 -13.79
N LEU A 512 22.92 3.21 -12.59
CA LEU A 512 23.85 4.09 -11.89
C LEU A 512 25.11 3.32 -11.50
N VAL A 513 26.24 3.99 -11.58
CA VAL A 513 27.56 3.44 -11.24
C VAL A 513 28.20 4.26 -10.11
N ASN A 514 29.12 3.66 -9.37
CA ASN A 514 29.83 4.29 -8.25
C ASN A 514 28.88 4.83 -7.15
N VAL A 515 27.81 4.09 -6.88
CA VAL A 515 26.83 4.37 -5.83
C VAL A 515 27.01 3.37 -4.69
N LEU A 516 26.82 3.83 -3.45
CA LEU A 516 26.74 2.98 -2.27
C LEU A 516 25.26 2.69 -1.98
N TYR A 517 24.82 1.47 -2.22
CA TYR A 517 23.48 0.99 -1.87
C TYR A 517 23.47 0.37 -0.48
N ILE A 518 22.50 0.78 0.35
CA ILE A 518 22.29 0.20 1.68
C ILE A 518 20.88 -0.38 1.74
N LEU A 519 20.78 -1.69 1.95
CA LEU A 519 19.51 -2.43 1.97
C LEU A 519 19.25 -2.99 3.37
N ASP A 520 17.98 -2.90 3.80
CA ASP A 520 17.51 -3.43 5.09
C ASP A 520 16.73 -4.72 4.86
N GLU A 521 17.34 -5.86 5.19
CA GLU A 521 16.72 -7.18 5.15
C GLU A 521 15.94 -7.47 3.83
N PRO A 522 16.57 -7.42 2.65
CA PRO A 522 15.87 -7.55 1.38
C PRO A 522 15.32 -8.96 1.11
N SER A 523 15.74 -9.98 1.85
CA SER A 523 15.25 -11.37 1.76
C SER A 523 13.90 -11.61 2.45
N ILE A 524 13.37 -10.61 3.15
CA ILE A 524 12.12 -10.73 3.92
C ILE A 524 10.94 -11.18 3.04
N GLY A 525 10.19 -12.18 3.54
CA GLY A 525 8.99 -12.71 2.88
C GLY A 525 9.29 -13.45 1.58
N LEU A 526 10.55 -13.79 1.34
CA LEU A 526 10.97 -14.59 0.20
C LEU A 526 11.00 -16.08 0.55
N HIS A 527 10.50 -16.86 -0.38
CA HIS A 527 10.81 -18.28 -0.42
C HIS A 527 12.29 -18.47 -0.81
N GLN A 528 12.93 -19.57 -0.35
CA GLN A 528 14.34 -19.81 -0.61
C GLN A 528 14.72 -19.76 -2.10
N ARG A 529 13.85 -20.28 -2.98
CA ARG A 529 14.01 -20.15 -4.45
C ARG A 529 14.13 -18.70 -4.93
N ASP A 530 13.33 -17.81 -4.37
CA ASP A 530 13.29 -16.40 -4.78
C ASP A 530 14.48 -15.64 -4.18
N ASN A 531 15.04 -16.11 -3.06
CA ASN A 531 16.25 -15.57 -2.45
C ASN A 531 17.48 -15.71 -3.35
N ASP A 532 17.63 -16.86 -4.02
CA ASP A 532 18.71 -17.08 -5.00
C ASP A 532 18.69 -16.06 -6.14
N ARG A 533 17.49 -15.71 -6.63
CA ARG A 533 17.30 -14.67 -7.65
C ARG A 533 17.70 -13.29 -7.14
N LEU A 534 17.30 -12.96 -5.91
CA LEU A 534 17.67 -11.70 -5.27
C LEU A 534 19.19 -11.57 -5.12
N ILE A 535 19.87 -12.59 -4.65
CA ILE A 535 21.34 -12.62 -4.51
C ILE A 535 22.01 -12.37 -5.87
N LYS A 536 21.52 -13.02 -6.92
CA LYS A 536 22.01 -12.81 -8.30
C LYS A 536 21.84 -11.35 -8.72
N SER A 537 20.67 -10.76 -8.52
CA SER A 537 20.41 -9.35 -8.87
C SER A 537 21.30 -8.37 -8.09
N LEU A 538 21.60 -8.65 -6.83
CA LEU A 538 22.54 -7.84 -6.03
C LEU A 538 23.96 -7.95 -6.56
N LYS A 539 24.39 -9.16 -6.97
CA LYS A 539 25.69 -9.34 -7.60
C LYS A 539 25.80 -8.62 -8.94
N GLU A 540 24.75 -8.63 -9.76
CA GLU A 540 24.69 -7.87 -11.01
C GLU A 540 24.81 -6.36 -10.74
N LEU A 541 24.10 -5.84 -9.73
CA LEU A 541 24.21 -4.43 -9.33
C LEU A 541 25.61 -4.05 -8.84
N ARG A 542 26.30 -4.96 -8.12
CA ARG A 542 27.70 -4.80 -7.75
C ARG A 542 28.62 -4.80 -8.97
N ASP A 543 28.42 -5.74 -9.90
CA ASP A 543 29.31 -5.94 -11.06
C ASP A 543 29.26 -4.78 -12.08
N ILE A 544 28.20 -3.96 -12.05
CA ILE A 544 28.11 -2.68 -12.77
C ILE A 544 29.10 -1.64 -12.20
N GLY A 545 29.67 -1.86 -11.01
CA GLY A 545 30.61 -0.93 -10.36
C GLY A 545 30.03 -0.20 -9.15
N ASN A 546 29.12 -0.84 -8.41
CA ASN A 546 28.51 -0.30 -7.21
C ASN A 546 28.98 -1.01 -5.95
N THR A 547 28.95 -0.30 -4.82
CA THR A 547 29.18 -0.87 -3.51
C THR A 547 27.84 -1.19 -2.85
N ILE A 548 27.68 -2.39 -2.29
CA ILE A 548 26.41 -2.81 -1.72
C ILE A 548 26.61 -3.22 -0.27
N ILE A 549 25.87 -2.62 0.62
CA ILE A 549 25.78 -3.00 2.04
C ILE A 549 24.37 -3.57 2.27
N VAL A 550 24.31 -4.77 2.81
CA VAL A 550 23.05 -5.44 3.15
C VAL A 550 23.04 -5.75 4.64
N VAL A 551 22.07 -5.26 5.36
CA VAL A 551 21.80 -5.73 6.75
C VAL A 551 20.97 -6.99 6.64
N GLU A 552 21.53 -8.15 7.02
CA GLU A 552 20.89 -9.44 6.78
C GLU A 552 21.20 -10.52 7.82
N HIS A 553 20.31 -11.52 7.87
CA HIS A 553 20.41 -12.69 8.72
C HIS A 553 20.33 -14.01 7.95
N ASP A 554 20.09 -13.94 6.64
CA ASP A 554 19.96 -15.13 5.80
C ASP A 554 21.33 -15.79 5.58
N LYS A 555 21.37 -17.11 5.75
CA LYS A 555 22.59 -17.92 5.64
C LYS A 555 23.19 -17.89 4.23
N ASP A 556 22.33 -18.01 3.20
CA ASP A 556 22.78 -18.08 1.82
C ASP A 556 23.29 -16.71 1.36
N MET A 557 22.62 -15.61 1.77
CA MET A 557 23.09 -14.24 1.51
C MET A 557 24.46 -13.99 2.13
N MET A 558 24.71 -14.47 3.37
CA MET A 558 26.03 -14.34 4.03
C MET A 558 27.10 -15.13 3.30
N LEU A 559 26.82 -16.39 2.92
CA LEU A 559 27.81 -17.25 2.25
C LEU A 559 28.14 -16.78 0.83
N GLU A 560 27.19 -16.19 0.14
CA GLU A 560 27.33 -15.69 -1.23
C GLU A 560 27.85 -14.24 -1.32
N SER A 561 28.05 -13.56 -0.18
CA SER A 561 28.62 -12.21 -0.10
C SER A 561 30.14 -12.22 -0.34
N ASP A 562 30.69 -11.05 -0.64
CA ASP A 562 32.15 -10.86 -0.76
C ASP A 562 32.80 -10.58 0.59
N TYR A 563 32.07 -9.90 1.49
CA TYR A 563 32.56 -9.43 2.78
C TYR A 563 31.46 -9.48 3.83
N ILE A 564 31.80 -9.80 5.07
CA ILE A 564 30.88 -9.87 6.20
C ILE A 564 31.43 -9.01 7.35
N VAL A 565 30.54 -8.24 7.95
CA VAL A 565 30.78 -7.52 9.21
C VAL A 565 29.77 -8.02 10.24
N ASP A 566 30.25 -8.72 11.27
CA ASP A 566 29.41 -9.24 12.35
C ASP A 566 29.49 -8.32 13.56
N ILE A 567 28.33 -7.82 14.03
CA ILE A 567 28.22 -6.89 15.17
C ILE A 567 27.62 -7.61 16.36
N GLY A 568 28.36 -7.58 17.46
CA GLY A 568 28.00 -8.31 18.66
C GLY A 568 28.75 -7.87 19.93
N PRO A 569 29.00 -8.82 20.81
CA PRO A 569 28.63 -10.25 20.81
C PRO A 569 27.17 -10.52 21.18
N LYS A 570 26.44 -9.54 21.76
CA LYS A 570 25.04 -9.68 22.21
C LYS A 570 24.27 -8.40 21.86
N ALA A 571 23.02 -8.30 22.30
CA ALA A 571 22.14 -7.15 22.07
C ALA A 571 22.37 -6.00 23.09
N GLY A 572 21.96 -4.78 22.71
CA GLY A 572 21.91 -3.60 23.53
C GLY A 572 23.28 -3.21 24.11
N ARG A 573 23.37 -2.99 25.42
CA ARG A 573 24.64 -2.59 26.08
C ARG A 573 25.77 -3.62 25.98
N LYS A 574 25.46 -4.89 25.75
CA LYS A 574 26.42 -5.96 25.56
C LYS A 574 26.80 -6.18 24.09
N GLY A 575 26.17 -5.44 23.18
CA GLY A 575 26.48 -5.36 21.76
C GLY A 575 27.37 -4.18 21.42
N GLY A 576 27.33 -3.77 20.17
CA GLY A 576 27.95 -2.56 19.65
C GLY A 576 29.44 -2.64 19.34
N ASN A 577 30.02 -3.84 19.31
CA ASN A 577 31.39 -4.06 18.85
C ASN A 577 31.40 -4.82 17.52
N VAL A 578 32.39 -4.59 16.68
CA VAL A 578 32.68 -5.47 15.54
C VAL A 578 33.37 -6.72 16.10
N VAL A 579 32.70 -7.86 16.01
CA VAL A 579 33.25 -9.14 16.49
C VAL A 579 33.94 -9.90 15.40
N PHE A 580 33.60 -9.64 14.15
CA PHE A 580 34.27 -10.16 12.97
C PHE A 580 34.13 -9.19 11.78
N ALA A 581 35.15 -9.09 10.97
CA ALA A 581 35.14 -8.40 9.68
C ALA A 581 36.09 -9.13 8.72
N GLY A 582 35.57 -9.64 7.60
CA GLY A 582 36.36 -10.43 6.65
C GLY A 582 35.50 -11.16 5.61
N THR A 583 36.11 -12.07 4.86
CA THR A 583 35.42 -12.87 3.87
C THR A 583 34.57 -13.99 4.50
N PRO A 584 33.53 -14.53 3.79
CA PRO A 584 32.76 -15.66 4.29
C PRO A 584 33.62 -16.87 4.71
N LYS A 585 34.67 -17.17 3.95
CA LYS A 585 35.58 -18.25 4.29
C LYS A 585 36.33 -18.05 5.61
N GLN A 586 36.69 -16.81 5.90
CA GLN A 586 37.32 -16.46 7.20
C GLN A 586 36.28 -16.52 8.34
N MET A 587 35.00 -16.10 8.05
CA MET A 587 33.90 -16.20 9.01
C MET A 587 33.70 -17.65 9.51
N LEU A 588 33.74 -18.63 8.62
CA LEU A 588 33.58 -20.04 8.99
C LEU A 588 34.59 -20.53 10.04
N ASN A 589 35.75 -19.89 10.12
CA ASN A 589 36.82 -20.23 11.10
C ASN A 589 36.81 -19.32 12.34
N SER A 590 35.86 -18.40 12.47
CA SER A 590 35.81 -17.49 13.61
C SER A 590 34.97 -18.05 14.77
N ASP A 591 35.27 -17.55 15.98
CA ASP A 591 34.55 -17.94 17.22
C ASP A 591 33.39 -16.99 17.51
N THR A 592 32.51 -16.75 16.52
CA THR A 592 31.31 -15.93 16.71
C THR A 592 30.05 -16.80 16.75
N ILE A 593 28.99 -16.28 17.41
CA ILE A 593 27.69 -16.97 17.47
C ILE A 593 27.15 -17.21 16.07
N THR A 594 27.31 -16.25 15.18
CA THR A 594 26.87 -16.32 13.78
C THR A 594 27.64 -17.45 13.06
N ALA A 595 28.94 -17.51 13.22
CA ALA A 595 29.76 -18.57 12.62
C ALA A 595 29.38 -19.99 13.11
N ASP A 596 29.07 -20.12 14.39
CA ASP A 596 28.63 -21.40 14.97
C ASP A 596 27.37 -21.94 14.29
N TYR A 597 26.40 -21.06 13.98
CA TYR A 597 25.19 -21.45 13.25
C TYR A 597 25.45 -21.75 11.77
N ILE A 598 26.28 -20.96 11.11
CA ILE A 598 26.62 -21.21 9.70
C ILE A 598 27.37 -22.55 9.55
N ASN A 599 28.28 -22.89 10.48
CA ASN A 599 29.08 -24.11 10.49
C ASN A 599 28.34 -25.35 10.97
N GLY A 600 27.11 -25.20 11.50
CA GLY A 600 26.36 -26.31 12.09
C GLY A 600 26.87 -26.76 13.47
N LYS A 601 27.77 -25.97 14.12
CA LYS A 601 28.13 -26.22 15.54
C LYS A 601 26.99 -25.93 16.49
N ARG A 602 26.11 -24.98 16.11
CA ARG A 602 24.84 -24.72 16.76
C ARG A 602 23.73 -24.90 15.76
N GLU A 603 22.64 -25.51 16.18
CA GLU A 603 21.45 -25.73 15.35
C GLU A 603 20.17 -25.47 16.15
N ILE A 604 19.10 -25.12 15.44
CA ILE A 604 17.77 -25.14 16.00
C ILE A 604 17.28 -26.58 15.97
N PRO A 605 16.96 -27.19 17.12
CA PRO A 605 16.69 -28.62 17.19
C PRO A 605 15.37 -28.96 16.48
N ILE A 606 15.40 -30.06 15.73
CA ILE A 606 14.18 -30.64 15.14
C ILE A 606 13.47 -31.42 16.26
N PRO A 607 12.17 -31.22 16.49
CA PRO A 607 11.41 -31.98 17.47
C PRO A 607 11.50 -33.49 17.18
N PRO A 608 11.88 -34.32 18.15
CA PRO A 608 12.06 -35.77 17.93
C PRO A 608 10.72 -36.47 17.66
N ILE A 609 9.64 -35.93 18.16
CA ILE A 609 8.26 -36.44 17.98
C ILE A 609 7.38 -35.27 17.62
N ARG A 610 6.59 -35.43 16.55
CA ARG A 610 5.56 -34.43 16.16
C ARG A 610 4.30 -34.63 17.02
N ARG A 611 3.72 -33.52 17.47
CA ARG A 611 2.43 -33.54 18.21
C ARG A 611 1.31 -34.02 17.29
N LYS A 612 0.31 -34.70 17.87
CA LYS A 612 -0.85 -35.22 17.10
C LYS A 612 -2.08 -34.29 17.15
N GLY A 613 -1.98 -33.18 17.93
CA GLY A 613 -3.10 -32.29 18.16
C GLY A 613 -4.15 -32.84 19.14
N ASN A 614 -5.23 -32.09 19.32
CA ASN A 614 -6.31 -32.43 20.25
C ASN A 614 -7.48 -33.20 19.59
N GLY A 615 -7.37 -33.58 18.32
CA GLY A 615 -8.40 -34.29 17.56
C GLY A 615 -9.50 -33.43 16.96
N HIS A 616 -9.49 -32.11 17.20
CA HIS A 616 -10.44 -31.16 16.63
C HIS A 616 -9.83 -30.43 15.43
N PHE A 617 -10.69 -29.93 14.57
CA PHE A 617 -10.27 -29.29 13.33
C PHE A 617 -11.10 -28.03 13.07
N LEU A 618 -10.48 -27.06 12.45
CA LEU A 618 -11.14 -25.91 11.86
C LEU A 618 -11.12 -26.11 10.33
N GLU A 619 -12.29 -26.28 9.71
CA GLU A 619 -12.38 -26.58 8.25
C GLU A 619 -12.89 -25.36 7.49
N LEU A 620 -12.06 -24.79 6.63
CA LEU A 620 -12.39 -23.69 5.75
C LEU A 620 -12.56 -24.20 4.33
N LYS A 621 -13.75 -24.00 3.74
CA LYS A 621 -14.11 -24.57 2.44
C LYS A 621 -14.44 -23.51 1.41
N GLY A 622 -14.10 -23.79 0.16
CA GLY A 622 -14.53 -23.04 -1.01
C GLY A 622 -13.89 -21.65 -1.14
N CYS A 623 -12.64 -21.48 -0.72
CA CYS A 623 -11.94 -20.19 -0.82
C CYS A 623 -11.61 -19.84 -2.28
N LYS A 624 -12.08 -18.65 -2.74
CA LYS A 624 -11.92 -18.17 -4.13
C LYS A 624 -11.36 -16.74 -4.20
N GLY A 625 -10.87 -16.19 -3.11
CA GLY A 625 -10.31 -14.83 -3.08
C GLY A 625 -9.04 -14.70 -3.93
N ASN A 626 -8.90 -13.62 -4.67
CA ASN A 626 -7.74 -13.29 -5.51
C ASN A 626 -7.35 -14.47 -6.44
N ASN A 627 -6.19 -15.12 -6.22
CA ASN A 627 -5.73 -16.26 -7.01
C ASN A 627 -6.13 -17.63 -6.47
N LEU A 628 -6.87 -17.72 -5.37
CA LEU A 628 -7.27 -19.01 -4.79
C LEU A 628 -8.25 -19.76 -5.70
N LYS A 629 -7.96 -21.04 -5.94
CA LYS A 629 -8.70 -21.91 -6.87
C LYS A 629 -9.66 -22.86 -6.15
N ASN A 630 -10.67 -22.29 -5.45
CA ASN A 630 -11.68 -23.05 -4.70
C ASN A 630 -11.03 -24.01 -3.69
N VAL A 631 -10.22 -23.44 -2.80
CA VAL A 631 -9.36 -24.21 -1.87
C VAL A 631 -10.16 -24.62 -0.65
N ASP A 632 -10.03 -25.90 -0.27
CA ASP A 632 -10.50 -26.45 0.98
C ASP A 632 -9.31 -26.78 1.87
N VAL A 633 -9.34 -26.32 3.14
CA VAL A 633 -8.26 -26.55 4.10
C VAL A 633 -8.85 -26.98 5.45
N LYS A 634 -8.21 -27.99 6.05
CA LYS A 634 -8.57 -28.53 7.35
C LYS A 634 -7.41 -28.33 8.32
N PHE A 635 -7.53 -27.34 9.22
CA PHE A 635 -6.50 -26.99 10.21
C PHE A 635 -6.67 -27.87 11.47
N PRO A 636 -5.72 -28.77 11.81
CA PRO A 636 -5.75 -29.49 13.08
C PRO A 636 -5.43 -28.55 14.23
N LEU A 637 -6.19 -28.65 15.34
CA LEU A 637 -6.04 -27.76 16.49
C LEU A 637 -5.09 -28.33 17.55
N GLY A 638 -4.53 -27.44 18.38
CA GLY A 638 -3.56 -27.80 19.42
C GLY A 638 -2.16 -28.09 18.89
N LEU A 639 -1.77 -27.49 17.78
CA LEU A 639 -0.50 -27.70 17.08
C LEU A 639 0.19 -26.38 16.70
N LEU A 640 1.49 -26.49 16.39
CA LEU A 640 2.22 -25.47 15.65
C LEU A 640 2.06 -25.75 14.16
N LEU A 641 1.21 -24.94 13.50
CA LEU A 641 0.89 -25.03 12.07
C LEU A 641 1.74 -24.04 11.30
N CYS A 642 2.28 -24.44 10.17
CA CYS A 642 3.03 -23.57 9.27
C CYS A 642 2.37 -23.53 7.89
N ILE A 643 2.10 -22.31 7.41
CA ILE A 643 1.68 -22.05 6.03
C ILE A 643 2.89 -21.53 5.26
N THR A 644 3.33 -22.29 4.28
CA THR A 644 4.51 -21.95 3.46
C THR A 644 4.19 -22.01 1.97
N GLY A 645 5.19 -21.76 1.13
CA GLY A 645 5.09 -21.77 -0.33
C GLY A 645 5.67 -20.52 -0.98
N VAL A 646 5.82 -20.54 -2.27
CA VAL A 646 6.46 -19.43 -3.04
C VAL A 646 5.76 -18.10 -2.87
N SER A 647 6.47 -17.00 -3.16
CA SER A 647 5.90 -15.66 -3.12
C SER A 647 4.72 -15.55 -4.08
N GLY A 648 3.62 -14.89 -3.65
CA GLY A 648 2.40 -14.76 -4.46
C GLY A 648 1.53 -16.03 -4.58
N SER A 649 1.84 -17.14 -3.89
CA SER A 649 1.05 -18.40 -3.97
C SER A 649 -0.33 -18.35 -3.32
N GLY A 650 -0.68 -17.26 -2.60
CA GLY A 650 -2.01 -17.08 -2.00
C GLY A 650 -2.08 -17.28 -0.49
N LYS A 651 -0.95 -17.44 0.22
CA LYS A 651 -0.88 -17.61 1.69
C LYS A 651 -1.64 -16.54 2.45
N SER A 652 -1.30 -15.27 2.22
CA SER A 652 -1.93 -14.13 2.90
C SER A 652 -3.41 -13.98 2.53
N THR A 653 -3.79 -14.33 1.29
CA THR A 653 -5.19 -14.34 0.86
C THR A 653 -6.01 -15.38 1.64
N LEU A 654 -5.46 -16.58 1.82
CA LEU A 654 -6.12 -17.67 2.55
C LEU A 654 -6.28 -17.31 4.03
N ILE A 655 -5.23 -16.82 4.67
CA ILE A 655 -5.20 -16.59 6.13
C ILE A 655 -5.63 -15.16 6.49
N ASN A 656 -4.94 -14.11 5.99
CA ASN A 656 -5.13 -12.74 6.44
C ASN A 656 -6.37 -12.05 5.82
N ASP A 657 -6.76 -12.48 4.59
CA ASP A 657 -7.89 -11.88 3.89
C ASP A 657 -9.16 -12.74 3.93
N THR A 658 -9.06 -14.04 4.29
CA THR A 658 -10.22 -14.94 4.37
C THR A 658 -10.44 -15.43 5.79
N LEU A 659 -9.57 -16.28 6.34
CA LEU A 659 -9.77 -16.90 7.66
C LEU A 659 -9.83 -15.87 8.80
N GLN A 660 -8.87 -14.98 8.88
CA GLN A 660 -8.76 -13.98 9.95
C GLN A 660 -9.96 -13.02 10.01
N PRO A 661 -10.49 -12.46 8.90
CA PRO A 661 -11.69 -11.64 8.93
C PRO A 661 -12.93 -12.40 9.40
N ILE A 662 -13.13 -13.67 8.95
CA ILE A 662 -14.26 -14.51 9.40
C ILE A 662 -14.23 -14.65 10.94
N LEU A 663 -13.09 -15.04 11.50
CA LEU A 663 -12.92 -15.20 12.93
C LEU A 663 -13.09 -13.87 13.68
N SER A 664 -12.57 -12.77 13.13
CA SER A 664 -12.71 -11.44 13.73
C SER A 664 -14.16 -10.93 13.71
N GLN A 665 -14.92 -11.23 12.67
CA GLN A 665 -16.37 -10.94 12.65
C GLN A 665 -17.09 -11.72 13.73
N LYS A 666 -16.79 -13.00 13.87
CA LYS A 666 -17.44 -13.88 14.85
C LYS A 666 -17.14 -13.49 16.29
N PHE A 667 -15.85 -13.25 16.63
CA PHE A 667 -15.45 -13.02 18.02
C PHE A 667 -15.45 -11.55 18.45
N TYR A 668 -15.28 -10.62 17.50
CA TYR A 668 -15.06 -9.19 17.80
C TYR A 668 -16.01 -8.25 17.06
N ASN A 669 -17.00 -8.76 16.32
CA ASN A 669 -17.90 -7.97 15.46
C ASN A 669 -17.15 -7.00 14.52
N SER A 670 -16.02 -7.46 13.96
CA SER A 670 -15.23 -6.68 13.02
C SER A 670 -16.02 -6.43 11.74
N LEU A 671 -15.89 -5.22 11.18
CA LEU A 671 -16.52 -4.85 9.91
C LEU A 671 -15.66 -5.23 8.67
N LYS A 672 -14.49 -5.85 8.88
CA LYS A 672 -13.63 -6.30 7.77
C LYS A 672 -14.26 -7.50 7.09
N GLU A 673 -14.62 -7.36 5.83
CA GLU A 673 -15.22 -8.44 5.05
C GLU A 673 -14.16 -9.47 4.64
N PRO A 674 -14.45 -10.79 4.79
CA PRO A 674 -13.60 -11.85 4.25
C PRO A 674 -13.70 -11.90 2.73
N ARG A 675 -12.69 -12.49 2.09
CA ARG A 675 -12.78 -12.88 0.68
C ARG A 675 -13.79 -14.00 0.51
N GLU A 676 -14.21 -14.24 -0.74
CA GLU A 676 -15.23 -15.26 -1.07
C GLU A 676 -14.82 -16.65 -0.55
N TYR A 677 -15.72 -17.26 0.21
CA TYR A 677 -15.60 -18.61 0.75
C TYR A 677 -16.98 -19.24 0.86
N LYS A 678 -17.06 -20.55 1.02
CA LYS A 678 -18.33 -21.26 1.15
C LYS A 678 -18.77 -21.37 2.61
N GLU A 679 -17.96 -21.96 3.48
CA GLU A 679 -18.27 -22.18 4.89
C GLU A 679 -17.02 -22.36 5.74
N LEU A 680 -17.15 -22.09 7.04
CA LEU A 680 -16.14 -22.39 8.06
C LEU A 680 -16.79 -23.23 9.17
N LEU A 681 -16.27 -24.44 9.38
CA LEU A 681 -16.75 -25.41 10.38
C LEU A 681 -15.72 -25.53 11.52
N GLY A 682 -16.18 -25.96 12.72
CA GLY A 682 -15.32 -26.19 13.89
C GLY A 682 -15.08 -24.94 14.73
N LEU A 683 -15.86 -23.88 14.54
CA LEU A 683 -15.74 -22.63 15.33
C LEU A 683 -15.98 -22.82 16.81
N GLU A 684 -16.72 -23.84 17.21
CA GLU A 684 -17.01 -24.21 18.60
C GLU A 684 -15.78 -24.65 19.39
N TYR A 685 -14.70 -25.03 18.70
CA TYR A 685 -13.44 -25.47 19.34
C TYR A 685 -12.46 -24.31 19.56
N VAL A 686 -12.79 -23.11 19.12
CA VAL A 686 -11.97 -21.91 19.27
C VAL A 686 -12.78 -20.85 20.01
N ASP A 687 -12.23 -20.29 21.07
CA ASP A 687 -12.90 -19.26 21.89
C ASP A 687 -12.36 -17.84 21.64
N LYS A 688 -11.16 -17.74 21.06
CA LYS A 688 -10.49 -16.47 20.80
C LYS A 688 -9.53 -16.58 19.63
N VAL A 689 -9.43 -15.50 18.85
CA VAL A 689 -8.36 -15.35 17.84
C VAL A 689 -7.44 -14.20 18.21
N VAL A 690 -6.13 -14.39 18.08
CA VAL A 690 -5.11 -13.37 18.30
C VAL A 690 -4.27 -13.26 17.06
N THR A 691 -4.28 -12.09 16.43
CA THR A 691 -3.47 -11.83 15.24
C THR A 691 -2.26 -10.97 15.61
N VAL A 692 -1.08 -11.47 15.25
CA VAL A 692 0.21 -10.79 15.48
C VAL A 692 0.83 -10.48 14.13
N ASP A 693 0.65 -9.25 13.68
CA ASP A 693 1.17 -8.72 12.42
C ASP A 693 2.35 -7.77 12.64
N GLN A 694 3.04 -7.40 11.57
CA GLN A 694 4.19 -6.48 11.59
C GLN A 694 3.81 -5.01 11.79
N ALA A 695 2.52 -4.68 11.89
CA ALA A 695 2.08 -3.30 12.11
C ALA A 695 2.63 -2.74 13.44
N PRO A 696 3.01 -1.47 13.51
CA PRO A 696 3.46 -0.84 14.75
C PRO A 696 2.43 -0.98 15.89
N ILE A 697 2.92 -1.10 17.14
CA ILE A 697 2.05 -1.17 18.34
C ILE A 697 1.26 0.11 18.62
N GLY A 698 1.49 1.15 17.84
CA GLY A 698 0.74 2.40 17.83
C GLY A 698 1.35 3.41 16.87
N ARG A 699 0.52 4.36 16.42
CA ARG A 699 0.91 5.38 15.43
C ARG A 699 1.53 6.65 16.04
N SER A 700 1.47 6.79 17.36
CA SER A 700 1.93 7.97 18.08
C SER A 700 3.29 7.70 18.72
N PRO A 701 4.23 8.69 18.77
CA PRO A 701 5.46 8.60 19.55
C PRO A 701 5.26 8.33 21.04
N ARG A 702 4.02 8.48 21.53
CA ARG A 702 3.64 8.16 22.92
C ARG A 702 3.39 6.66 23.14
N SER A 703 3.11 5.90 22.08
CA SER A 703 2.97 4.46 22.18
C SER A 703 4.35 3.84 22.40
N ASN A 704 4.45 2.93 23.36
CA ASN A 704 5.67 2.21 23.71
C ASN A 704 5.34 0.85 24.32
N ALA A 705 6.34 0.01 24.54
CA ALA A 705 6.16 -1.32 25.09
C ALA A 705 5.46 -1.30 26.46
N ALA A 706 5.81 -0.36 27.34
CA ALA A 706 5.22 -0.26 28.68
C ALA A 706 3.74 0.12 28.66
N THR A 707 3.32 0.98 27.72
CA THR A 707 1.89 1.33 27.59
C THR A 707 1.09 0.22 26.93
N TYR A 708 1.64 -0.47 25.94
CA TYR A 708 0.97 -1.53 25.21
C TYR A 708 0.71 -2.77 26.09
N THR A 709 1.68 -3.18 26.89
CA THR A 709 1.53 -4.29 27.84
C THR A 709 0.73 -3.92 29.10
N GLY A 710 0.42 -2.63 29.27
CA GLY A 710 -0.31 -2.12 30.43
C GLY A 710 0.54 -2.01 31.71
N VAL A 711 1.82 -2.38 31.69
CA VAL A 711 2.70 -2.30 32.86
C VAL A 711 2.92 -0.87 33.34
N PHE A 712 2.81 0.11 32.43
CA PHE A 712 2.98 1.51 32.80
C PHE A 712 1.93 2.02 33.81
N SER A 713 0.72 1.45 33.78
CA SER A 713 -0.32 1.77 34.78
C SER A 713 0.07 1.34 36.18
N ASP A 714 0.67 0.15 36.32
CA ASP A 714 1.13 -0.38 37.61
C ASP A 714 2.35 0.43 38.12
N ILE A 715 3.27 0.81 37.20
CA ILE A 715 4.40 1.68 37.55
C ILE A 715 3.92 3.03 38.07
N ARG A 716 2.96 3.68 37.40
CA ARG A 716 2.38 4.96 37.88
C ARG A 716 1.78 4.84 39.27
N ASN A 717 1.11 3.75 39.57
CA ASN A 717 0.53 3.54 40.89
C ASN A 717 1.60 3.50 41.99
N ILE A 718 2.78 2.89 41.75
CA ILE A 718 3.89 2.94 42.68
C ILE A 718 4.30 4.40 42.97
N PHE A 719 4.44 5.22 41.93
CA PHE A 719 4.84 6.62 42.10
C PHE A 719 3.80 7.45 42.87
N VAL A 720 2.51 7.11 42.74
CA VAL A 720 1.43 7.77 43.53
C VAL A 720 1.50 7.43 45.01
N GLU A 721 1.88 6.19 45.35
CA GLU A 721 1.96 5.71 46.73
C GLU A 721 3.17 6.28 47.51
N LEU A 722 4.11 6.91 46.84
CA LEU A 722 5.28 7.49 47.48
C LEU A 722 4.91 8.65 48.46
N PRO A 723 5.59 8.77 49.59
CA PRO A 723 5.32 9.84 50.58
C PRO A 723 5.30 11.25 49.97
N GLU A 724 6.25 11.56 49.11
CA GLU A 724 6.35 12.83 48.39
C GLU A 724 5.15 13.12 47.50
N SER A 725 4.65 12.11 46.79
CA SER A 725 3.44 12.24 45.96
C SER A 725 2.19 12.47 46.80
N LYS A 726 2.06 11.78 47.94
CA LYS A 726 0.95 11.95 48.88
C LYS A 726 0.95 13.34 49.50
N ILE A 727 2.10 13.85 49.92
CA ILE A 727 2.23 15.21 50.46
C ILE A 727 1.80 16.26 49.42
N ARG A 728 2.19 16.08 48.17
CA ARG A 728 1.84 16.99 47.05
C ARG A 728 0.45 16.76 46.47
N GLY A 729 -0.29 15.76 46.93
CA GLY A 729 -1.63 15.39 46.39
C GLY A 729 -1.62 14.90 44.96
N TYR A 730 -0.54 14.28 44.50
CA TYR A 730 -0.40 13.81 43.16
C TYR A 730 -1.24 12.56 42.89
N LYS A 731 -2.04 12.60 41.83
CA LYS A 731 -2.91 11.50 41.35
C LYS A 731 -2.24 10.76 40.16
N PRO A 732 -2.71 9.56 39.79
CA PRO A 732 -2.12 8.78 38.67
C PRO A 732 -1.98 9.54 37.36
N GLY A 733 -2.85 10.52 37.10
CA GLY A 733 -2.78 11.41 35.93
C GLY A 733 -1.52 12.27 35.88
N ARG A 734 -0.94 12.64 37.05
CA ARG A 734 0.31 13.42 37.14
C ARG A 734 1.48 12.69 36.51
N PHE A 735 1.54 11.40 36.67
CA PHE A 735 2.58 10.53 36.13
C PHE A 735 2.25 9.97 34.73
N SER A 736 1.24 10.53 34.07
CA SER A 736 0.90 10.20 32.67
C SER A 736 1.41 11.28 31.71
N PHE A 737 2.18 10.87 30.73
CA PHE A 737 2.60 11.77 29.64
C PHE A 737 1.48 12.04 28.60
N ASN A 738 0.32 11.39 28.71
CA ASN A 738 -0.84 11.61 27.83
C ASN A 738 -1.79 12.72 28.35
N VAL A 739 -1.76 12.99 29.65
CA VAL A 739 -2.68 13.91 30.32
C VAL A 739 -1.93 15.18 30.70
N SER A 740 -2.56 16.35 30.61
CA SER A 740 -2.01 17.62 31.08
C SER A 740 -1.81 17.62 32.61
N GLY A 741 -0.89 18.45 33.10
CA GLY A 741 -0.59 18.63 34.52
C GLY A 741 0.77 18.07 34.95
N GLY A 742 1.21 16.91 34.46
CA GLY A 742 2.53 16.35 34.78
C GLY A 742 3.45 16.21 33.57
N ARG A 743 2.91 16.25 32.36
CA ARG A 743 3.69 16.17 31.12
C ARG A 743 4.37 17.50 30.78
N CYS A 744 5.39 17.43 29.97
CA CYS A 744 5.96 18.59 29.31
C CYS A 744 4.95 19.16 28.30
N GLU A 745 4.51 20.38 28.47
CA GLU A 745 3.50 21.00 27.58
C GLU A 745 4.11 21.45 26.25
N ALA A 746 5.42 21.74 26.19
CA ALA A 746 6.10 22.11 24.94
C ALA A 746 6.06 20.99 23.88
N CYS A 747 6.26 19.73 24.29
CA CYS A 747 6.13 18.57 23.41
C CYS A 747 4.83 17.78 23.64
N LYS A 748 3.95 18.26 24.51
CA LYS A 748 2.69 17.58 24.90
C LYS A 748 2.90 16.12 25.33
N GLY A 749 4.03 15.82 25.95
CA GLY A 749 4.40 14.48 26.41
C GLY A 749 5.00 13.54 25.36
N ASN A 750 5.25 14.00 24.14
CA ASN A 750 5.90 13.19 23.10
C ASN A 750 7.38 12.91 23.41
N GLY A 751 8.07 13.86 24.08
CA GLY A 751 9.52 13.85 24.27
C GLY A 751 10.29 14.40 23.08
N TYR A 752 9.68 14.40 21.89
CA TYR A 752 10.24 14.82 20.62
C TYR A 752 9.31 15.81 19.94
N LYS A 753 9.87 16.66 19.08
CA LYS A 753 9.15 17.48 18.10
C LYS A 753 9.34 16.84 16.73
N SER A 754 8.28 16.63 15.97
CA SER A 754 8.36 16.21 14.58
C SER A 754 8.55 17.44 13.70
N ILE A 755 9.56 17.42 12.87
CA ILE A 755 9.77 18.40 11.81
C ILE A 755 9.31 17.71 10.52
N GLU A 756 8.19 18.17 9.97
CA GLU A 756 7.66 17.67 8.69
C GLU A 756 8.56 18.13 7.56
N MET A 757 9.05 17.20 6.77
CA MET A 757 9.89 17.44 5.59
C MET A 757 9.10 17.06 4.35
N ASN A 758 8.83 18.04 3.46
CA ASN A 758 7.91 17.88 2.32
C ASN A 758 8.24 16.71 1.36
N PHE A 759 9.49 16.25 1.29
CA PHE A 759 9.95 15.20 0.37
C PHE A 759 10.80 14.12 1.05
N LEU A 760 11.05 14.23 2.34
CA LEU A 760 11.86 13.31 3.14
C LEU A 760 11.02 12.81 4.34
N PRO A 761 11.40 11.70 4.97
CA PRO A 761 10.77 11.27 6.21
C PRO A 761 10.86 12.34 7.31
N ASP A 762 9.80 12.47 8.12
CA ASP A 762 9.77 13.39 9.25
C ASP A 762 10.94 13.14 10.19
N VAL A 763 11.62 14.20 10.60
CA VAL A 763 12.72 14.13 11.57
C VAL A 763 12.18 14.36 12.97
N LEU A 764 12.52 13.46 13.89
CA LEU A 764 12.19 13.58 15.31
C LEU A 764 13.36 14.19 16.07
N VAL A 765 13.19 15.42 16.54
CA VAL A 765 14.21 16.14 17.33
C VAL A 765 13.83 16.11 18.81
N PRO A 766 14.76 15.80 19.76
CA PRO A 766 14.47 15.86 21.18
C PRO A 766 13.92 17.23 21.61
N CYS A 767 12.91 17.23 22.48
CA CYS A 767 12.33 18.45 22.96
C CYS A 767 13.33 19.22 23.86
N GLU A 768 13.71 20.41 23.48
CA GLU A 768 14.66 21.27 24.21
C GLU A 768 14.25 21.56 25.65
N VAL A 769 12.94 21.65 25.94
CA VAL A 769 12.43 21.96 27.30
C VAL A 769 12.57 20.77 28.25
N CYS A 770 12.29 19.56 27.81
CA CYS A 770 12.33 18.36 28.64
C CYS A 770 13.50 17.42 28.32
N ASN A 771 14.33 17.74 27.34
CA ASN A 771 15.43 16.89 26.87
C ASN A 771 15.03 15.41 26.68
N GLY A 772 13.93 15.18 26.01
CA GLY A 772 13.39 13.84 25.76
C GLY A 772 12.63 13.19 26.93
N LYS A 773 12.64 13.76 28.12
CA LYS A 773 12.09 13.16 29.37
C LYS A 773 10.57 13.13 29.47
N ARG A 774 9.83 13.80 28.55
CA ARG A 774 8.36 13.80 28.45
C ARG A 774 7.59 14.51 29.56
N TYR A 775 8.17 14.75 30.73
CA TYR A 775 7.53 15.34 31.93
C TYR A 775 8.08 16.72 32.27
N ASN A 776 7.30 17.44 33.07
CA ASN A 776 7.75 18.68 33.65
C ASN A 776 8.70 18.41 34.85
N ARG A 777 9.45 19.44 35.26
CA ARG A 777 10.47 19.34 36.30
C ARG A 777 9.91 18.82 37.63
N GLU A 778 8.76 19.32 38.06
CA GLU A 778 8.14 18.96 39.35
C GLU A 778 7.76 17.46 39.42
N THR A 779 7.26 16.86 38.31
CA THR A 779 6.98 15.43 38.24
C THR A 779 8.23 14.58 38.32
N LEU A 780 9.37 15.09 37.77
CA LEU A 780 10.65 14.37 37.77
C LEU A 780 11.38 14.44 39.14
N GLU A 781 10.95 15.29 40.03
CA GLU A 781 11.51 15.37 41.41
C GLU A 781 11.10 14.14 42.22
N VAL A 782 9.91 13.59 42.00
CA VAL A 782 9.45 12.37 42.69
C VAL A 782 10.29 11.17 42.23
N ARG A 783 10.92 10.50 43.22
CA ARG A 783 11.85 9.41 42.94
C ARG A 783 11.50 8.15 43.69
N PHE A 784 11.52 7.02 42.96
CA PHE A 784 11.42 5.67 43.51
C PHE A 784 12.77 4.97 43.40
N LYS A 785 13.34 4.49 44.50
CA LYS A 785 14.71 3.91 44.53
C LYS A 785 15.73 4.81 43.78
N GLY A 786 15.61 6.14 43.99
CA GLY A 786 16.52 7.14 43.40
C GLY A 786 16.25 7.46 41.92
N LYS A 787 15.28 6.85 41.25
CA LYS A 787 14.92 7.02 39.84
C LYS A 787 13.61 7.79 39.68
N SER A 788 13.58 8.78 38.80
CA SER A 788 12.34 9.44 38.36
C SER A 788 11.53 8.53 37.43
N ILE A 789 10.27 8.86 37.17
CA ILE A 789 9.45 8.10 36.21
C ILE A 789 10.01 8.13 34.78
N ALA A 790 10.70 9.19 34.39
CA ALA A 790 11.39 9.25 33.10
C ALA A 790 12.63 8.32 33.07
N ASP A 791 13.38 8.24 34.15
CA ASP A 791 14.52 7.32 34.26
C ASP A 791 14.06 5.87 34.21
N VAL A 792 12.88 5.54 34.77
CA VAL A 792 12.27 4.21 34.68
C VAL A 792 11.86 3.89 33.23
N LEU A 793 11.29 4.84 32.49
CA LEU A 793 10.97 4.66 31.08
C LEU A 793 12.23 4.49 30.20
N ASP A 794 13.35 5.07 30.63
CA ASP A 794 14.64 4.95 29.92
C ASP A 794 15.41 3.66 30.27
N MET A 795 14.96 2.90 31.26
CA MET A 795 15.53 1.57 31.56
C MET A 795 15.27 0.60 30.43
N THR A 796 16.27 -0.24 30.14
CA THR A 796 16.05 -1.44 29.34
C THR A 796 15.17 -2.44 30.11
N ILE A 797 14.49 -3.33 29.39
CA ILE A 797 13.65 -4.37 30.01
C ILE A 797 14.48 -5.21 31.00
N ASN A 798 15.71 -5.58 30.65
CA ASN A 798 16.61 -6.30 31.57
C ASN A 798 16.86 -5.52 32.88
N GLN A 799 17.11 -4.21 32.82
CA GLN A 799 17.29 -3.37 34.01
C GLN A 799 16.00 -3.24 34.80
N ALA A 800 14.86 -3.15 34.11
CA ALA A 800 13.55 -3.04 34.75
C ALA A 800 13.16 -4.33 35.48
N VAL A 801 13.52 -5.51 34.98
CA VAL A 801 13.34 -6.79 35.66
C VAL A 801 14.06 -6.80 37.01
N GLU A 802 15.33 -6.39 37.03
CA GLU A 802 16.13 -6.26 38.28
C GLU A 802 15.56 -5.19 39.21
N PHE A 803 15.16 -4.03 38.66
CA PHE A 803 14.65 -2.89 39.45
C PHE A 803 13.32 -3.18 40.15
N PHE A 804 12.42 -3.93 39.48
CA PHE A 804 11.09 -4.29 39.96
C PHE A 804 10.98 -5.73 40.51
N GLU A 805 12.08 -6.36 40.88
CA GLU A 805 12.11 -7.74 41.39
C GLU A 805 11.10 -7.99 42.53
N SER A 806 10.91 -7.01 43.44
CA SER A 806 9.99 -7.10 44.57
C SER A 806 8.53 -6.77 44.25
N PHE A 807 8.16 -6.57 42.95
CA PHE A 807 6.81 -6.17 42.51
C PHE A 807 6.21 -7.18 41.53
N PRO A 808 5.60 -8.27 41.98
CA PRO A 808 5.14 -9.37 41.14
C PRO A 808 4.22 -8.95 39.99
N SER A 809 3.32 -7.97 40.20
CA SER A 809 2.37 -7.48 39.18
C SER A 809 3.08 -6.80 38.00
N ILE A 810 4.17 -6.12 38.27
CA ILE A 810 5.03 -5.46 37.25
C ILE A 810 6.00 -6.49 36.67
N LEU A 811 6.67 -7.25 37.55
CA LEU A 811 7.70 -8.22 37.18
C LEU A 811 7.18 -9.24 36.17
N ASN A 812 5.99 -9.83 36.39
CA ASN A 812 5.38 -10.80 35.50
C ASN A 812 5.19 -10.24 34.08
N LYS A 813 4.73 -9.00 33.93
CA LYS A 813 4.54 -8.37 32.63
C LYS A 813 5.86 -8.02 31.92
N ILE A 814 6.87 -7.57 32.68
CA ILE A 814 8.18 -7.22 32.12
C ILE A 814 8.99 -8.47 31.78
N LYS A 815 8.87 -9.52 32.60
CA LYS A 815 9.60 -10.78 32.37
C LYS A 815 9.18 -11.43 31.06
N VAL A 816 7.90 -11.42 30.70
CA VAL A 816 7.42 -11.94 29.41
C VAL A 816 8.06 -11.18 28.24
N LEU A 817 8.28 -9.85 28.36
CA LEU A 817 9.01 -9.09 27.34
C LEU A 817 10.48 -9.53 27.24
N GLN A 818 11.09 -9.92 28.36
CA GLN A 818 12.45 -10.48 28.37
C GLN A 818 12.49 -11.86 27.72
N ASP A 819 11.50 -12.71 28.04
CA ASP A 819 11.39 -14.11 27.57
C ASP A 819 11.21 -14.18 26.05
N VAL A 820 10.54 -13.21 25.43
CA VAL A 820 10.44 -13.07 23.96
C VAL A 820 11.69 -12.44 23.31
N GLY A 821 12.79 -12.29 24.06
CA GLY A 821 14.06 -11.78 23.54
C GLY A 821 14.15 -10.25 23.40
N LEU A 822 13.25 -9.47 24.02
CA LEU A 822 13.24 -8.01 23.98
C LEU A 822 13.94 -7.33 25.17
N GLY A 823 14.80 -8.05 25.89
CA GLY A 823 15.48 -7.53 27.08
C GLY A 823 16.30 -6.25 26.86
N TYR A 824 16.70 -5.95 25.64
CA TYR A 824 17.54 -4.82 25.27
C TYR A 824 16.77 -3.53 24.98
N ILE A 825 15.48 -3.58 24.61
CA ILE A 825 14.69 -2.38 24.32
C ILE A 825 14.38 -1.60 25.61
N LYS A 826 14.16 -0.28 25.49
CA LYS A 826 13.77 0.54 26.63
C LYS A 826 12.24 0.47 26.83
N LEU A 827 11.79 0.49 28.09
CA LEU A 827 10.35 0.48 28.42
C LEU A 827 9.57 1.60 27.72
N GLY A 828 10.16 2.80 27.66
CA GLY A 828 9.57 3.99 27.04
C GLY A 828 9.96 4.22 25.58
N GLN A 829 10.61 3.26 24.90
CA GLN A 829 11.01 3.41 23.50
C GLN A 829 9.79 3.65 22.60
N PRO A 830 9.78 4.72 21.78
CA PRO A 830 8.67 5.03 20.90
C PRO A 830 8.38 3.88 19.91
N SER A 831 7.11 3.58 19.67
CA SER A 831 6.72 2.53 18.71
C SER A 831 7.22 2.74 17.30
N SER A 832 7.42 4.00 16.90
CA SER A 832 7.97 4.35 15.58
C SER A 832 9.44 3.97 15.39
N THR A 833 10.18 3.74 16.49
CA THR A 833 11.60 3.34 16.46
C THR A 833 11.80 1.82 16.59
N LEU A 834 10.73 1.07 16.82
CA LEU A 834 10.75 -0.38 16.85
C LEU A 834 10.73 -0.97 15.43
N SER A 835 11.49 -2.02 15.21
CA SER A 835 11.39 -2.81 13.98
C SER A 835 10.04 -3.55 13.91
N GLY A 836 9.69 -4.07 12.72
CA GLY A 836 8.48 -4.90 12.55
C GLY A 836 8.48 -6.11 13.47
N GLY A 837 9.57 -6.84 13.53
CA GLY A 837 9.73 -8.01 14.41
C GLY A 837 9.73 -7.67 15.90
N GLU A 838 10.32 -6.54 16.32
CA GLU A 838 10.23 -6.07 17.71
C GLU A 838 8.78 -5.74 18.09
N SER A 839 8.04 -5.07 17.20
CA SER A 839 6.61 -4.76 17.39
C SER A 839 5.77 -6.01 17.53
N GLN A 840 6.01 -7.05 16.70
CA GLN A 840 5.34 -8.35 16.80
C GLN A 840 5.61 -9.02 18.15
N ARG A 841 6.87 -9.05 18.59
CA ARG A 841 7.26 -9.66 19.87
C ARG A 841 6.65 -8.92 21.06
N VAL A 842 6.51 -7.59 21.00
CA VAL A 842 5.76 -6.82 22.04
C VAL A 842 4.29 -7.22 22.07
N LYS A 843 3.65 -7.41 20.90
CA LYS A 843 2.26 -7.88 20.82
C LYS A 843 2.11 -9.28 21.40
N LEU A 844 3.01 -10.18 21.02
CA LEU A 844 3.06 -11.56 21.54
C LEU A 844 3.22 -11.57 23.07
N ALA A 845 4.16 -10.80 23.61
CA ALA A 845 4.38 -10.66 25.04
C ALA A 845 3.13 -10.14 25.79
N ALA A 846 2.42 -9.17 25.20
CA ALA A 846 1.19 -8.65 25.79
C ALA A 846 0.09 -9.71 25.87
N GLU A 847 -0.03 -10.60 24.90
CA GLU A 847 -1.00 -11.71 24.93
C GLU A 847 -0.57 -12.82 25.90
N LEU A 848 0.71 -13.17 25.92
CA LEU A 848 1.27 -14.15 26.86
C LEU A 848 1.10 -13.74 28.35
N SER A 849 1.09 -12.42 28.62
CA SER A 849 0.87 -11.90 29.97
C SER A 849 -0.58 -12.01 30.45
N LYS A 850 -1.54 -12.34 29.57
CA LYS A 850 -2.95 -12.51 29.89
C LYS A 850 -3.23 -13.95 30.32
N ARG A 851 -4.37 -14.13 31.04
CA ARG A 851 -4.84 -15.45 31.42
C ARG A 851 -5.27 -16.23 30.17
N ASP A 852 -4.76 -17.43 30.03
CA ASP A 852 -4.99 -18.31 28.89
C ASP A 852 -6.20 -19.22 29.11
N THR A 853 -6.93 -19.50 28.02
CA THR A 853 -8.09 -20.43 28.02
C THR A 853 -7.74 -21.81 27.48
N GLY A 854 -6.61 -21.93 26.77
CA GLY A 854 -6.18 -23.18 26.14
C GLY A 854 -6.83 -23.48 24.77
N ASN A 855 -7.77 -22.66 24.29
CA ASN A 855 -8.45 -22.83 23.00
C ASN A 855 -8.29 -21.60 22.10
N THR A 856 -7.22 -20.84 22.28
CA THR A 856 -6.95 -19.64 21.47
C THR A 856 -6.24 -20.02 20.19
N LEU A 857 -6.70 -19.45 19.06
CA LEU A 857 -5.99 -19.50 17.79
C LEU A 857 -5.11 -18.26 17.62
N PHE A 858 -3.78 -18.48 17.65
CA PHE A 858 -2.81 -17.43 17.33
C PHE A 858 -2.46 -17.48 15.84
N ILE A 859 -2.56 -16.36 15.16
CA ILE A 859 -2.16 -16.19 13.76
C ILE A 859 -0.99 -15.22 13.71
N LEU A 860 0.18 -15.70 13.28
CA LEU A 860 1.40 -14.91 13.17
C LEU A 860 1.82 -14.81 11.69
N ASP A 861 2.15 -13.60 11.25
CA ASP A 861 2.58 -13.33 9.87
C ASP A 861 4.06 -13.00 9.86
N GLU A 862 4.88 -13.90 9.30
CA GLU A 862 6.33 -13.82 9.19
C GLU A 862 7.04 -13.36 10.50
N PRO A 863 6.85 -14.07 11.62
CA PRO A 863 7.37 -13.62 12.90
C PRO A 863 8.90 -13.70 13.04
N THR A 864 9.61 -14.33 12.11
CA THR A 864 11.08 -14.39 12.10
C THR A 864 11.76 -13.22 11.42
N THR A 865 10.98 -12.28 10.90
CA THR A 865 11.49 -11.08 10.24
C THR A 865 12.48 -10.33 11.12
N GLY A 866 13.69 -10.08 10.59
CA GLY A 866 14.76 -9.36 11.31
C GLY A 866 15.38 -10.08 12.48
N LEU A 867 15.21 -11.40 12.57
CA LEU A 867 15.73 -12.20 13.66
C LEU A 867 16.99 -12.97 13.26
N HIS A 868 18.00 -12.88 14.13
CA HIS A 868 19.15 -13.77 14.07
C HIS A 868 18.75 -15.19 14.52
N PHE A 869 19.50 -16.22 14.14
CA PHE A 869 19.24 -17.64 14.48
C PHE A 869 18.97 -17.86 15.98
N GLU A 870 19.74 -17.21 16.86
CA GLU A 870 19.54 -17.29 18.32
C GLU A 870 18.19 -16.71 18.76
N ASP A 871 17.75 -15.61 18.12
CA ASP A 871 16.45 -14.98 18.40
C ASP A 871 15.29 -15.86 17.87
N ILE A 872 15.48 -16.56 16.75
CA ILE A 872 14.51 -17.54 16.20
C ILE A 872 14.33 -18.71 17.17
N LYS A 873 15.42 -19.22 17.76
CA LYS A 873 15.36 -20.26 18.77
C LYS A 873 14.55 -19.85 19.98
N ILE A 874 14.72 -18.62 20.47
CA ILE A 874 13.95 -18.07 21.59
C ILE A 874 12.46 -17.97 21.19
N LEU A 875 12.16 -17.45 20.01
CA LEU A 875 10.79 -17.33 19.51
C LEU A 875 10.11 -18.70 19.42
N LEU A 876 10.77 -19.69 18.84
CA LEU A 876 10.24 -21.07 18.75
C LEU A 876 9.95 -21.66 20.14
N GLY A 877 10.79 -21.39 21.13
CA GLY A 877 10.53 -21.76 22.52
C GLY A 877 9.20 -21.20 23.03
N VAL A 878 8.95 -19.91 22.78
CA VAL A 878 7.71 -19.22 23.16
C VAL A 878 6.49 -19.76 22.42
N LEU A 879 6.60 -20.04 21.11
CA LEU A 879 5.50 -20.59 20.31
C LEU A 879 5.15 -22.02 20.77
N ASN A 880 6.15 -22.83 21.08
CA ASN A 880 5.95 -24.17 21.63
C ASN A 880 5.27 -24.13 23.00
N GLU A 881 5.64 -23.19 23.89
CA GLU A 881 5.00 -23.02 25.18
C GLU A 881 3.49 -22.68 25.03
N LEU A 882 3.12 -21.85 24.04
CA LEU A 882 1.70 -21.58 23.73
C LEU A 882 0.96 -22.84 23.32
N VAL A 883 1.56 -23.69 22.48
CA VAL A 883 0.96 -24.94 22.03
C VAL A 883 0.82 -25.91 23.20
N GLU A 884 1.83 -26.02 24.06
CA GLU A 884 1.79 -26.89 25.26
C GLU A 884 0.69 -26.49 26.25
N ARG A 885 0.28 -25.22 26.25
CA ARG A 885 -0.87 -24.73 27.01
C ARG A 885 -2.22 -25.07 26.35
N GLY A 886 -2.23 -25.83 25.24
CA GLY A 886 -3.44 -26.28 24.52
C GLY A 886 -3.84 -25.40 23.33
N ASN A 887 -3.20 -24.27 23.11
CA ASN A 887 -3.52 -23.35 22.02
C ASN A 887 -3.11 -23.86 20.65
N THR A 888 -3.69 -23.30 19.60
CA THR A 888 -3.25 -23.50 18.22
C THR A 888 -2.45 -22.30 17.76
N VAL A 889 -1.27 -22.54 17.22
CA VAL A 889 -0.41 -21.48 16.68
C VAL A 889 -0.26 -21.69 15.18
N LEU A 890 -0.77 -20.79 14.38
CA LEU A 890 -0.69 -20.79 12.91
C LEU A 890 0.27 -19.70 12.47
N VAL A 891 1.34 -20.10 11.79
CA VAL A 891 2.40 -19.20 11.37
C VAL A 891 2.49 -19.21 9.84
N ILE A 892 2.48 -18.05 9.22
CA ILE A 892 2.84 -17.88 7.81
C ILE A 892 4.36 -17.65 7.77
N GLU A 893 5.13 -18.55 7.14
CA GLU A 893 6.59 -18.48 7.19
C GLU A 893 7.30 -19.01 5.96
N HIS A 894 8.52 -18.48 5.76
CA HIS A 894 9.45 -18.89 4.73
C HIS A 894 10.78 -19.40 5.33
N ASN A 895 11.04 -19.12 6.60
CA ASN A 895 12.25 -19.52 7.30
C ASN A 895 12.25 -21.05 7.53
N MET A 896 13.29 -21.74 7.02
CA MET A 896 13.41 -23.18 7.08
C MET A 896 13.51 -23.73 8.51
N ASP A 897 14.09 -22.97 9.43
CA ASP A 897 14.18 -23.36 10.84
C ASP A 897 12.82 -23.47 11.52
N VAL A 898 11.89 -22.57 11.18
CA VAL A 898 10.50 -22.64 11.66
C VAL A 898 9.74 -23.76 10.95
N ILE A 899 9.90 -23.88 9.63
CA ILE A 899 9.20 -24.89 8.82
C ILE A 899 9.59 -26.30 9.31
N LYS A 900 10.87 -26.59 9.52
CA LYS A 900 11.34 -27.90 10.03
C LYS A 900 10.93 -28.17 11.47
N SER A 901 10.61 -27.11 12.25
CA SER A 901 10.20 -27.22 13.65
C SER A 901 8.68 -27.34 13.85
N ALA A 902 7.87 -27.09 12.80
CA ALA A 902 6.41 -27.16 12.86
C ALA A 902 5.89 -28.58 13.05
N ASP A 903 4.71 -28.75 13.65
CA ASP A 903 4.03 -30.04 13.78
C ASP A 903 3.31 -30.41 12.47
N TYR A 904 2.76 -29.43 11.76
CA TYR A 904 2.02 -29.63 10.52
C TYR A 904 2.22 -28.47 9.56
N ILE A 905 2.36 -28.75 8.28
CA ILE A 905 2.64 -27.77 7.23
C ILE A 905 1.55 -27.81 6.16
N PHE A 906 1.21 -26.64 5.65
CA PHE A 906 0.44 -26.45 4.42
C PHE A 906 1.32 -25.72 3.43
N ASP A 907 1.66 -26.35 2.31
CA ASP A 907 2.47 -25.73 1.26
C ASP A 907 1.58 -25.24 0.12
N MET A 908 1.61 -23.94 -0.11
CA MET A 908 0.81 -23.24 -1.12
C MET A 908 1.61 -23.07 -2.40
N GLY A 909 0.98 -23.36 -3.55
CA GLY A 909 1.65 -23.24 -4.84
C GLY A 909 0.77 -23.65 -6.01
N PRO A 910 1.36 -24.27 -7.07
CA PRO A 910 2.79 -24.56 -7.26
C PRO A 910 3.65 -23.31 -7.52
N GLU A 911 3.11 -22.26 -8.12
CA GLU A 911 3.78 -20.99 -8.44
C GLU A 911 3.07 -19.79 -7.80
N GLY A 912 3.54 -18.57 -8.10
CA GLY A 912 2.84 -17.33 -7.78
C GLY A 912 1.74 -16.98 -8.77
N GLY A 913 0.91 -15.98 -8.45
CA GLY A 913 -0.10 -15.42 -9.35
C GLY A 913 -1.14 -16.42 -9.86
N LYS A 914 -1.44 -16.39 -11.14
CA LYS A 914 -2.46 -17.26 -11.80
C LYS A 914 -2.15 -18.74 -11.66
N ASN A 915 -0.88 -19.11 -11.62
CA ASN A 915 -0.42 -20.49 -11.56
C ASN A 915 -0.37 -21.00 -10.10
N GLY A 916 -0.59 -20.12 -9.12
CA GLY A 916 -0.68 -20.45 -7.70
C GLY A 916 -2.10 -20.77 -7.23
N GLY A 917 -2.34 -20.53 -5.95
CA GLY A 917 -3.66 -20.55 -5.34
C GLY A 917 -4.19 -21.94 -5.00
N GLN A 918 -3.32 -22.92 -4.78
CA GLN A 918 -3.69 -24.30 -4.39
C GLN A 918 -2.82 -24.75 -3.21
N VAL A 919 -3.32 -25.69 -2.43
CA VAL A 919 -2.51 -26.45 -1.48
C VAL A 919 -1.88 -27.60 -2.24
N VAL A 920 -0.56 -27.56 -2.46
CA VAL A 920 0.16 -28.57 -3.25
C VAL A 920 0.59 -29.77 -2.41
N ALA A 921 0.82 -29.52 -1.11
CA ALA A 921 1.15 -30.57 -0.15
C ALA A 921 0.72 -30.13 1.26
N GLN A 922 0.35 -31.09 2.09
CA GLN A 922 0.04 -30.88 3.51
C GLN A 922 0.43 -32.11 4.32
N GLY A 923 0.90 -31.91 5.53
CA GLY A 923 1.35 -32.99 6.41
C GLY A 923 2.44 -32.55 7.36
N THR A 924 3.12 -33.51 7.96
CA THR A 924 4.33 -33.27 8.77
C THR A 924 5.48 -32.79 7.89
N PRO A 925 6.51 -32.13 8.43
CA PRO A 925 7.70 -31.74 7.68
C PRO A 925 8.32 -32.90 6.88
N GLU A 926 8.32 -34.11 7.45
CA GLU A 926 8.82 -35.32 6.83
C GLU A 926 7.99 -35.74 5.61
N GLU A 927 6.67 -35.63 5.68
CA GLU A 927 5.74 -35.92 4.57
C GLU A 927 5.88 -34.89 3.45
N ILE A 928 6.03 -33.61 3.82
CA ILE A 928 6.28 -32.53 2.82
C ILE A 928 7.61 -32.77 2.11
N ALA A 929 8.68 -33.12 2.84
CA ALA A 929 9.99 -33.43 2.25
C ALA A 929 9.94 -34.58 1.23
N ALA A 930 9.03 -35.53 1.40
CA ALA A 930 8.81 -36.63 0.45
C ALA A 930 7.98 -36.23 -0.80
N SER A 931 7.36 -35.08 -0.80
CA SER A 931 6.50 -34.62 -1.91
C SER A 931 7.33 -34.22 -3.13
N GLU A 932 6.96 -34.70 -4.32
CA GLU A 932 7.57 -34.29 -5.59
C GLU A 932 6.92 -32.99 -6.15
N LYS A 933 5.73 -32.63 -5.68
CA LYS A 933 4.97 -31.47 -6.18
C LYS A 933 5.33 -30.16 -5.47
N SER A 934 5.91 -30.25 -4.28
CA SER A 934 6.25 -29.11 -3.45
C SER A 934 7.64 -28.57 -3.79
N ILE A 935 7.73 -27.30 -4.10
CA ILE A 935 9.02 -26.61 -4.30
C ILE A 935 9.77 -26.52 -2.96
N THR A 936 9.03 -26.28 -1.88
CA THR A 936 9.57 -26.24 -0.51
C THR A 936 10.24 -27.56 -0.10
N ALA A 937 9.75 -28.70 -0.62
CA ALA A 937 10.27 -30.03 -0.30
C ALA A 937 11.77 -30.18 -0.58
N ALA A 938 12.27 -29.59 -1.66
CA ALA A 938 13.68 -29.69 -2.03
C ALA A 938 14.59 -29.05 -0.98
N PHE A 939 14.22 -27.91 -0.47
CA PHE A 939 14.95 -27.18 0.57
C PHE A 939 14.79 -27.88 1.94
N LEU A 940 13.59 -28.35 2.24
CA LEU A 940 13.30 -29.02 3.50
C LEU A 940 14.05 -30.38 3.62
N ARG A 941 14.22 -31.13 2.52
CA ARG A 941 15.07 -32.34 2.50
C ARG A 941 16.47 -32.03 2.92
N LYS A 942 17.08 -30.98 2.38
CA LYS A 942 18.44 -30.55 2.76
C LYS A 942 18.55 -30.23 4.25
N GLU A 943 17.55 -29.55 4.81
CA GLU A 943 17.52 -29.16 6.23
C GLU A 943 17.25 -30.36 7.19
N LEU A 944 16.49 -31.34 6.75
CA LEU A 944 16.22 -32.57 7.52
C LEU A 944 17.33 -33.63 7.37
N GLY A 945 18.39 -33.34 6.58
CA GLY A 945 19.49 -34.29 6.37
C GLY A 945 19.09 -35.55 5.60
N ARG A 946 18.11 -35.47 4.72
CA ARG A 946 17.56 -36.56 3.91
C ARG A 946 17.89 -36.41 2.43
#